data_c1add058fe04d61bc73da37cc6221a9e
#
_entry.id   c1add058fe04d61bc73da37cc6221a9e
#
_cell.length_a   1.000
_cell.length_b   1.000
_cell.length_c   1.000
_cell.angle_alpha   90.00
_cell.angle_beta   90.00
_cell.angle_gamma   90.00
#
_symmetry.space_group_name_H-M   'P 1'
#
loop_
_entity.id
_entity.type
_entity.pdbx_description
1 polymer ?
#
loop_
_entity_poly.entity_id
_entity_poly.type
_entity_poly.pdbx_seq_one_letter_code
_entity_poly.pdbx_strand_id
1 'polypeptide(L)'
;MAQRTLIFLAGLLWAAGASAQTTRVRGQVTDTADGKPLQFVSVVFPGTTTGITTDEQGIYALETRDTVSRVQASMVGYATRTLPLTPGTFNHVDFALEAVEFGIGQVVITPGENPVYPILDGVIRNKPLNDPERYDTYSCRTYTKMELDLTNIRPQFRSRRLQRNFGFVFDYVDTSALTGQAYLPAMISESTADLYRSSRPAFKREVIRASRISGVEDNFAAAQFTGGMHGDVNFYDNFIDIFNVRFASPLSDGGRAFYNYFLVDSMVTEGRKIYKIRFHPKRLTTPVLDGEVNIDSASYALQSASARMPKGVNVNWIRHLMLDNENRPADKGRWFRVHDRVSAEFSVSTADSSKLTSFIGTREVAYSDVRIGEPIPDEVLRMDNNVVVRDEEPGHRREEFWEQVRPYSLSEKEKGIYAMVDSVQHVPLYRNIYTLINTVIVGYWNTKYIGIGPYYKLASFNKLEGFRMQLGGRTTTEVSRTVRVGGYVAYGTRDEEVKGGGSVEVAFNRHLTRKLTLTARHDVMQLGAGQNALTESNILSSILSRGDQRLSMVNRGEAVYEHEWCHGVSTFAGARMQRIFANRYVPMLRPDGVPVNSVSDAAVHVGLRLSKNETVYRMPFDKQSMGSVYPILTLGFSAGIPDALHGSYEYYRLEGGIRYRPELPPVGYSDITVQGGRIFGKVPYQLLKLHEGNGTYFYDPYAFSCMNFYEFASDAWVSWFWEHHFNGVLLGRLPLIKKLKWREVLVCKGVWGTLSRENNGSTAGTQADLLFPAGMTSVSDPYVEAGFGVENIFRLFRVDCIWRLTHRSPKPGQEIQNFAVNLSLHLKF
;
A
#
# COMPACT_ATOMS: atom_id res chain seq x y z
N MET A 1 3.13 -65.74 11.67
CA MET A 1 2.66 -64.37 11.99
C MET A 1 3.74 -63.32 11.76
N ALA A 2 5.01 -63.55 12.03
CA ALA A 2 6.09 -62.57 11.91
C ALA A 2 6.37 -62.08 10.48
N GLN A 3 6.20 -62.90 9.44
CA GLN A 3 6.43 -62.53 8.04
C GLN A 3 5.32 -61.62 7.45
N ARG A 4 4.09 -61.71 7.92
CA ARG A 4 2.99 -60.82 7.49
C ARG A 4 3.08 -59.42 8.14
N THR A 5 3.62 -59.34 9.34
CA THR A 5 3.86 -58.08 10.06
C THR A 5 5.02 -57.29 9.42
N LEU A 6 6.07 -57.97 8.90
CA LEU A 6 7.17 -57.33 8.20
C LEU A 6 6.77 -56.73 6.86
N ILE A 7 5.86 -57.40 6.10
CA ILE A 7 5.35 -56.92 4.82
C ILE A 7 4.43 -55.73 5.03
N PHE A 8 3.65 -55.71 6.14
CA PHE A 8 2.81 -54.54 6.50
C PHE A 8 3.63 -53.33 6.98
N LEU A 9 4.71 -53.59 7.74
CA LEU A 9 5.65 -52.49 8.11
C LEU A 9 6.45 -51.98 6.91
N ALA A 10 6.87 -52.81 5.97
CA ALA A 10 7.52 -52.38 4.73
C ALA A 10 6.57 -51.61 3.79
N GLY A 11 5.28 -52.00 3.76
CA GLY A 11 4.24 -51.24 3.05
C GLY A 11 3.91 -49.89 3.67
N LEU A 12 3.95 -49.78 4.99
CA LEU A 12 3.79 -48.51 5.72
C LEU A 12 5.02 -47.59 5.56
N LEU A 13 6.23 -48.13 5.46
CA LEU A 13 7.45 -47.35 5.19
C LEU A 13 7.54 -46.86 3.72
N TRP A 14 6.84 -47.51 2.78
CA TRP A 14 6.75 -47.04 1.41
C TRP A 14 5.65 -46.00 1.19
N ALA A 15 4.64 -45.93 2.05
CA ALA A 15 3.58 -44.91 2.00
C ALA A 15 3.99 -43.60 2.69
N ALA A 16 5.11 -43.58 3.42
CA ALA A 16 5.59 -42.38 4.14
C ALA A 16 6.50 -41.46 3.33
N GLY A 17 6.65 -41.67 2.00
CA GLY A 17 7.62 -40.96 1.15
C GLY A 17 7.07 -40.01 0.09
N ALA A 18 5.77 -39.69 0.10
CA ALA A 18 5.26 -38.68 -0.84
C ALA A 18 5.24 -37.30 -0.21
N SER A 19 6.42 -36.73 0.12
CA SER A 19 6.55 -35.31 0.32
C SER A 19 6.25 -34.63 -1.01
N ALA A 20 5.20 -33.84 -1.10
CA ALA A 20 4.89 -33.04 -2.27
C ALA A 20 5.94 -31.91 -2.43
N GLN A 21 7.12 -32.26 -2.91
CA GLN A 21 8.16 -31.28 -3.22
C GLN A 21 7.80 -30.58 -4.51
N THR A 22 7.86 -29.25 -4.53
CA THR A 22 7.56 -28.46 -5.72
C THR A 22 8.60 -28.70 -6.80
N THR A 23 8.18 -29.19 -7.97
CA THR A 23 9.02 -29.31 -9.17
C THR A 23 9.02 -27.99 -9.89
N ARG A 24 10.20 -27.41 -10.08
CA ARG A 24 10.40 -26.14 -10.76
C ARG A 24 11.23 -26.36 -12.02
N VAL A 25 10.82 -25.76 -13.13
CA VAL A 25 11.54 -25.86 -14.40
C VAL A 25 11.69 -24.47 -14.99
N ARG A 26 12.88 -24.17 -15.45
CA ARG A 26 13.18 -22.96 -16.20
C ARG A 26 14.17 -23.29 -17.30
N GLY A 27 14.05 -22.61 -18.45
CA GLY A 27 14.98 -22.79 -19.55
C GLY A 27 14.65 -21.87 -20.72
N GLN A 28 15.35 -22.08 -21.81
CA GLN A 28 15.17 -21.37 -23.06
C GLN A 28 14.83 -22.36 -24.18
N VAL A 29 13.95 -21.93 -25.09
CA VAL A 29 13.65 -22.68 -26.30
C VAL A 29 14.26 -21.94 -27.48
N THR A 30 15.06 -22.68 -28.29
CA THR A 30 15.74 -22.16 -29.46
C THR A 30 15.47 -23.01 -30.70
N ASP A 31 15.63 -22.43 -31.87
CA ASP A 31 15.64 -23.16 -33.13
C ASP A 31 16.98 -23.92 -33.27
N THR A 32 16.92 -25.18 -33.65
CA THR A 32 18.12 -26.01 -33.84
C THR A 32 18.98 -25.54 -35.03
N ALA A 33 18.38 -24.91 -36.04
CA ALA A 33 19.10 -24.54 -37.27
C ALA A 33 19.93 -23.26 -37.12
N ASP A 34 19.41 -22.23 -36.44
CA ASP A 34 20.08 -20.93 -36.32
C ASP A 34 20.33 -20.46 -34.88
N GLY A 35 19.90 -21.25 -33.89
CA GLY A 35 20.10 -20.96 -32.47
C GLY A 35 19.28 -19.77 -31.94
N LYS A 36 18.37 -19.21 -32.74
CA LYS A 36 17.54 -18.09 -32.30
C LYS A 36 16.50 -18.51 -31.30
N PRO A 37 16.17 -17.64 -30.33
CA PRO A 37 15.12 -17.92 -29.37
C PRO A 37 13.76 -18.02 -30.08
N LEU A 38 13.02 -19.07 -29.75
CA LEU A 38 11.67 -19.30 -30.25
C LEU A 38 10.65 -18.77 -29.23
N GLN A 39 9.93 -17.73 -29.63
CA GLN A 39 8.82 -17.16 -28.89
C GLN A 39 7.53 -17.96 -29.11
N PHE A 40 6.65 -17.96 -28.12
CA PHE A 40 5.34 -18.61 -28.19
C PHE A 40 5.35 -20.14 -28.29
N VAL A 41 6.44 -20.78 -27.92
CA VAL A 41 6.48 -22.24 -27.78
C VAL A 41 5.66 -22.66 -26.57
N SER A 42 4.71 -23.55 -26.71
CA SER A 42 3.95 -24.11 -25.60
C SER A 42 4.82 -25.10 -24.84
N VAL A 43 5.06 -24.82 -23.57
CA VAL A 43 5.80 -25.70 -22.65
C VAL A 43 4.85 -26.16 -21.55
N VAL A 44 4.68 -27.47 -21.39
CA VAL A 44 3.69 -28.07 -20.50
C VAL A 44 4.28 -29.25 -19.72
N PHE A 45 3.70 -29.58 -18.59
CA PHE A 45 3.88 -30.88 -17.95
C PHE A 45 2.86 -31.84 -18.54
N PRO A 46 3.30 -32.88 -19.26
CA PRO A 46 2.38 -33.82 -19.92
C PRO A 46 1.40 -34.46 -18.94
N GLY A 47 0.11 -34.45 -19.29
CA GLY A 47 -0.96 -34.99 -18.43
C GLY A 47 -1.48 -34.07 -17.36
N THR A 48 -1.01 -32.83 -17.28
CA THR A 48 -1.50 -31.80 -16.38
C THR A 48 -2.06 -30.60 -17.13
N THR A 49 -2.74 -29.70 -16.45
CA THR A 49 -3.19 -28.41 -16.99
C THR A 49 -2.13 -27.29 -16.87
N THR A 50 -1.01 -27.59 -16.22
CA THR A 50 0.06 -26.64 -15.96
C THR A 50 0.96 -26.50 -17.18
N GLY A 51 0.98 -25.30 -17.76
CA GLY A 51 1.80 -24.99 -18.91
C GLY A 51 1.90 -23.49 -19.13
N ILE A 52 2.91 -23.07 -19.88
CA ILE A 52 3.17 -21.66 -20.24
C ILE A 52 3.76 -21.60 -21.65
N THR A 53 3.65 -20.44 -22.31
CA THR A 53 4.39 -20.17 -23.53
C THR A 53 5.67 -19.39 -23.26
N THR A 54 6.68 -19.60 -24.11
CA THR A 54 7.93 -18.86 -24.06
C THR A 54 7.73 -17.36 -24.36
N ASP A 55 8.57 -16.51 -23.77
CA ASP A 55 8.61 -15.07 -24.03
C ASP A 55 9.35 -14.73 -25.34
N GLU A 56 9.48 -13.42 -25.66
CA GLU A 56 10.22 -12.95 -26.83
C GLU A 56 11.69 -13.40 -26.87
N GLN A 57 12.26 -13.74 -25.73
CA GLN A 57 13.61 -14.28 -25.58
C GLN A 57 13.63 -15.80 -25.53
N GLY A 58 12.49 -16.47 -25.80
CA GLY A 58 12.36 -17.91 -25.75
C GLY A 58 12.41 -18.50 -24.34
N ILE A 59 12.34 -17.66 -23.28
CA ILE A 59 12.47 -18.11 -21.89
C ILE A 59 11.09 -18.56 -21.39
N TYR A 60 11.09 -19.64 -20.62
CA TYR A 60 9.93 -20.16 -19.91
C TYR A 60 10.27 -20.50 -18.46
N ALA A 61 9.26 -20.50 -17.60
CA ALA A 61 9.36 -20.94 -16.21
C ALA A 61 8.03 -21.56 -15.79
N LEU A 62 8.09 -22.76 -15.25
CA LEU A 62 6.96 -23.55 -14.79
C LEU A 62 7.22 -24.09 -13.40
N GLU A 63 6.17 -24.26 -12.64
CA GLU A 63 6.22 -24.82 -11.30
C GLU A 63 4.96 -25.61 -11.02
N THR A 64 5.10 -26.78 -10.40
CA THR A 64 3.97 -27.62 -9.97
C THR A 64 4.31 -28.39 -8.71
N ARG A 65 3.30 -28.70 -7.92
CA ARG A 65 3.40 -29.61 -6.78
C ARG A 65 3.03 -31.05 -7.15
N ASP A 66 2.50 -31.23 -8.36
CA ASP A 66 2.25 -32.58 -8.87
C ASP A 66 3.59 -33.29 -9.11
N THR A 67 3.58 -34.60 -8.90
CA THR A 67 4.76 -35.42 -9.18
C THR A 67 4.92 -35.60 -10.68
N VAL A 68 5.63 -34.68 -11.30
CA VAL A 68 5.92 -34.69 -12.75
C VAL A 68 7.37 -35.09 -13.00
N SER A 69 7.59 -35.95 -13.98
CA SER A 69 8.91 -36.44 -14.36
C SER A 69 9.33 -36.02 -15.76
N ARG A 70 8.52 -35.25 -16.48
CA ARG A 70 8.77 -34.82 -17.85
C ARG A 70 8.24 -33.42 -18.11
N VAL A 71 8.88 -32.69 -19.01
CA VAL A 71 8.41 -31.42 -19.59
C VAL A 71 8.44 -31.53 -21.09
N GLN A 72 7.45 -30.95 -21.76
CA GLN A 72 7.25 -31.02 -23.18
C GLN A 72 7.18 -29.60 -23.76
N ALA A 73 7.91 -29.39 -24.86
CA ALA A 73 7.82 -28.19 -25.66
C ALA A 73 7.23 -28.50 -27.02
N SER A 74 6.23 -27.72 -27.47
CA SER A 74 5.59 -27.88 -28.78
C SER A 74 5.29 -26.54 -29.43
N MET A 75 5.44 -26.47 -30.73
CA MET A 75 5.15 -25.31 -31.56
C MET A 75 4.73 -25.74 -32.94
N VAL A 76 3.79 -25.06 -33.59
CA VAL A 76 3.40 -25.31 -34.97
C VAL A 76 4.59 -25.10 -35.89
N GLY A 77 4.86 -26.08 -36.78
CA GLY A 77 6.03 -26.07 -37.68
C GLY A 77 7.32 -26.62 -37.05
N TYR A 78 7.27 -27.12 -35.83
CA TYR A 78 8.39 -27.74 -35.13
C TYR A 78 8.04 -29.09 -34.55
N ALA A 79 9.03 -29.98 -34.46
CA ALA A 79 8.89 -31.27 -33.81
C ALA A 79 8.70 -31.10 -32.29
N THR A 80 7.66 -31.71 -31.76
CA THR A 80 7.42 -31.72 -30.29
C THR A 80 8.54 -32.48 -29.58
N ARG A 81 9.10 -31.90 -28.55
CA ARG A 81 10.19 -32.48 -27.78
C ARG A 81 9.82 -32.60 -26.30
N THR A 82 10.10 -33.78 -25.72
CA THR A 82 9.86 -34.05 -24.31
C THR A 82 11.17 -34.41 -23.63
N LEU A 83 11.47 -33.77 -22.52
CA LEU A 83 12.69 -33.97 -21.73
C LEU A 83 12.35 -34.44 -20.32
N PRO A 84 13.23 -35.27 -19.68
CA PRO A 84 13.02 -35.75 -18.33
C PRO A 84 13.29 -34.66 -17.32
N LEU A 85 12.65 -34.77 -16.14
CA LEU A 85 12.82 -33.91 -14.98
C LEU A 85 13.11 -34.75 -13.73
N THR A 86 13.78 -34.12 -12.77
CA THR A 86 13.89 -34.61 -11.40
C THR A 86 12.76 -33.99 -10.57
N PRO A 87 11.77 -34.78 -10.15
CA PRO A 87 10.65 -34.28 -9.33
C PRO A 87 11.14 -33.64 -8.04
N GLY A 88 10.42 -32.61 -7.58
CA GLY A 88 10.68 -31.93 -6.29
C GLY A 88 11.96 -31.07 -6.26
N THR A 89 12.58 -30.80 -7.40
CA THR A 89 13.81 -29.97 -7.48
C THR A 89 13.65 -28.88 -8.52
N PHE A 90 14.60 -27.93 -8.50
CA PHE A 90 14.76 -26.98 -9.59
C PHE A 90 15.50 -27.68 -10.76
N ASN A 91 14.91 -27.63 -11.95
CA ASN A 91 15.47 -28.17 -13.19
C ASN A 91 15.73 -27.03 -14.17
N HIS A 92 16.97 -26.92 -14.67
CA HIS A 92 17.27 -26.04 -15.80
C HIS A 92 17.22 -26.88 -17.08
N VAL A 93 16.26 -26.59 -17.97
CA VAL A 93 16.03 -27.41 -19.17
C VAL A 93 15.88 -26.52 -20.38
N ASP A 94 16.86 -26.56 -21.31
CA ASP A 94 16.80 -25.86 -22.58
C ASP A 94 16.30 -26.81 -23.66
N PHE A 95 15.44 -26.29 -24.52
CA PHE A 95 14.95 -27.00 -25.71
C PHE A 95 15.58 -26.42 -26.98
N ALA A 96 16.07 -27.26 -27.82
CA ALA A 96 16.36 -26.95 -29.23
C ALA A 96 15.33 -27.68 -30.08
N LEU A 97 14.38 -26.96 -30.70
CA LEU A 97 13.35 -27.53 -31.55
C LEU A 97 13.79 -27.54 -32.99
N GLU A 98 13.50 -28.66 -33.69
CA GLU A 98 13.78 -28.85 -35.09
C GLU A 98 12.55 -28.48 -35.92
N ALA A 99 12.75 -27.61 -36.93
CA ALA A 99 11.68 -27.26 -37.86
C ALA A 99 11.28 -28.49 -38.68
N VAL A 100 10.00 -28.78 -38.77
CA VAL A 100 9.45 -29.87 -39.57
C VAL A 100 8.79 -29.24 -40.78
N GLU A 101 9.23 -29.60 -41.97
CA GLU A 101 8.51 -29.26 -43.18
C GLU A 101 7.18 -30.05 -43.21
N PHE A 102 6.12 -29.44 -42.71
CA PHE A 102 4.79 -29.91 -43.08
C PHE A 102 4.51 -29.44 -44.50
N GLY A 103 4.19 -30.39 -45.41
CA GLY A 103 3.53 -30.07 -46.65
C GLY A 103 2.19 -29.40 -46.38
N ILE A 104 2.21 -28.10 -46.14
CA ILE A 104 1.01 -27.31 -45.88
C ILE A 104 0.26 -27.24 -47.22
N GLY A 105 -0.83 -28.02 -47.36
CA GLY A 105 -1.87 -27.70 -48.30
C GLY A 105 -2.26 -26.25 -48.13
N GLN A 106 -2.30 -25.52 -49.23
CA GLN A 106 -2.56 -24.07 -49.32
C GLN A 106 -3.53 -23.58 -48.23
N VAL A 107 -3.01 -22.95 -47.19
CA VAL A 107 -3.87 -22.29 -46.20
C VAL A 107 -4.39 -21.02 -46.84
N VAL A 108 -5.62 -21.06 -47.30
CA VAL A 108 -6.34 -19.87 -47.74
C VAL A 108 -6.63 -19.04 -46.46
N ILE A 109 -5.85 -18.02 -46.25
CA ILE A 109 -6.14 -17.00 -45.22
C ILE A 109 -7.32 -16.19 -45.76
N THR A 110 -8.55 -16.61 -45.44
CA THR A 110 -9.72 -15.75 -45.60
C THR A 110 -9.64 -14.67 -44.54
N PRO A 111 -9.81 -13.39 -44.92
CA PRO A 111 -9.98 -12.31 -43.93
C PRO A 111 -11.29 -12.54 -43.19
N GLY A 112 -11.23 -13.27 -42.08
CA GLY A 112 -12.36 -13.55 -41.21
C GLY A 112 -12.14 -12.90 -39.83
N GLU A 113 -13.21 -12.75 -39.10
CA GLU A 113 -13.16 -12.31 -37.69
C GLU A 113 -12.30 -13.31 -36.90
N ASN A 114 -11.46 -12.77 -35.97
CA ASN A 114 -10.59 -13.60 -35.13
C ASN A 114 -11.46 -14.64 -34.35
N PRO A 115 -11.17 -15.95 -34.48
CA PRO A 115 -11.98 -17.01 -33.88
C PRO A 115 -12.06 -16.97 -32.36
N VAL A 116 -11.18 -16.20 -31.72
CA VAL A 116 -11.19 -15.99 -30.27
C VAL A 116 -12.30 -15.01 -29.85
N TYR A 117 -12.72 -14.08 -30.72
CA TYR A 117 -13.68 -13.06 -30.34
C TYR A 117 -15.04 -13.60 -29.92
N PRO A 118 -15.65 -14.56 -30.65
CA PRO A 118 -16.90 -15.20 -30.18
C PRO A 118 -16.74 -15.91 -28.84
N ILE A 119 -15.57 -16.48 -28.55
CA ILE A 119 -15.29 -17.11 -27.23
C ILE A 119 -15.23 -16.06 -26.13
N LEU A 120 -14.50 -14.95 -26.36
CA LEU A 120 -14.46 -13.83 -25.39
C LEU A 120 -15.84 -13.21 -25.15
N ASP A 121 -16.65 -13.06 -26.20
CA ASP A 121 -18.04 -12.59 -26.05
C ASP A 121 -18.88 -13.57 -25.24
N GLY A 122 -18.63 -14.88 -25.41
CA GLY A 122 -19.19 -15.92 -24.56
C GLY A 122 -18.79 -15.75 -23.09
N VAL A 123 -17.49 -15.53 -22.81
CA VAL A 123 -16.99 -15.26 -21.45
C VAL A 123 -17.69 -14.03 -20.85
N ILE A 124 -17.72 -12.91 -21.56
CA ILE A 124 -18.29 -11.65 -21.09
C ILE A 124 -19.79 -11.82 -20.77
N ARG A 125 -20.55 -12.47 -21.64
CA ARG A 125 -21.99 -12.72 -21.41
C ARG A 125 -22.25 -13.62 -20.22
N ASN A 126 -21.35 -14.58 -19.95
CA ASN A 126 -21.51 -15.56 -18.87
C ASN A 126 -20.82 -15.15 -17.55
N LYS A 127 -20.18 -13.97 -17.47
CA LYS A 127 -19.62 -13.45 -16.21
C LYS A 127 -20.61 -13.53 -15.03
N PRO A 128 -21.90 -13.20 -15.15
CA PRO A 128 -22.83 -13.29 -14.02
C PRO A 128 -23.00 -14.71 -13.45
N LEU A 129 -22.69 -15.74 -14.24
CA LEU A 129 -22.81 -17.14 -13.85
C LEU A 129 -21.47 -17.72 -13.36
N ASN A 130 -20.35 -17.22 -13.86
CA ASN A 130 -19.04 -17.81 -13.69
C ASN A 130 -18.10 -16.99 -12.79
N ASP A 131 -18.40 -15.72 -12.54
CA ASP A 131 -17.61 -14.86 -11.67
C ASP A 131 -18.09 -15.01 -10.20
N PRO A 132 -17.30 -15.57 -9.30
CA PRO A 132 -17.67 -15.74 -7.90
C PRO A 132 -18.04 -14.40 -7.20
N GLU A 133 -17.43 -13.28 -7.65
CA GLU A 133 -17.73 -11.97 -7.08
C GLU A 133 -19.11 -11.42 -7.45
N ARG A 134 -19.82 -12.08 -8.37
CA ARG A 134 -21.21 -11.77 -8.76
C ARG A 134 -22.26 -12.70 -8.18
N TYR A 135 -21.86 -13.72 -7.42
CA TYR A 135 -22.81 -14.58 -6.73
C TYR A 135 -23.51 -13.83 -5.59
N ASP A 136 -24.77 -14.19 -5.31
CA ASP A 136 -25.54 -13.53 -4.24
C ASP A 136 -24.88 -13.71 -2.89
N THR A 137 -24.54 -14.96 -2.56
CA THR A 137 -23.77 -15.31 -1.36
C THR A 137 -22.82 -16.46 -1.65
N TYR A 138 -21.69 -16.47 -1.02
CA TYR A 138 -20.87 -17.66 -0.89
C TYR A 138 -20.10 -17.67 0.42
N SER A 139 -19.73 -18.86 0.86
CA SER A 139 -18.73 -19.07 1.91
C SER A 139 -17.72 -20.12 1.49
N CYS A 140 -16.50 -19.98 1.92
CA CYS A 140 -15.46 -20.99 1.71
C CYS A 140 -14.41 -20.91 2.81
N ARG A 141 -13.62 -21.96 2.95
CA ARG A 141 -12.41 -21.93 3.76
C ARG A 141 -11.22 -21.58 2.90
N THR A 142 -10.37 -20.69 3.40
CA THR A 142 -9.13 -20.32 2.76
C THR A 142 -7.93 -20.79 3.58
N TYR A 143 -6.91 -21.24 2.90
CA TYR A 143 -5.57 -21.39 3.42
C TYR A 143 -4.66 -20.48 2.62
N THR A 144 -3.98 -19.57 3.31
CA THR A 144 -3.07 -18.62 2.69
C THR A 144 -1.65 -18.87 3.20
N LYS A 145 -0.72 -19.05 2.27
CA LYS A 145 0.72 -19.10 2.56
C LYS A 145 1.39 -17.92 1.89
N MET A 146 2.25 -17.21 2.63
CA MET A 146 3.05 -16.10 2.12
C MET A 146 4.50 -16.36 2.42
N GLU A 147 5.35 -16.17 1.43
CA GLU A 147 6.80 -16.28 1.52
C GLU A 147 7.44 -14.98 1.07
N LEU A 148 8.47 -14.55 1.79
CA LEU A 148 9.33 -13.46 1.40
C LEU A 148 10.77 -13.98 1.36
N ASP A 149 11.39 -13.91 0.21
CA ASP A 149 12.69 -14.48 -0.08
C ASP A 149 13.69 -13.40 -0.45
N LEU A 150 14.90 -13.50 0.05
CA LEU A 150 16.03 -12.70 -0.40
C LEU A 150 16.64 -13.34 -1.65
N THR A 151 16.73 -12.59 -2.73
CA THR A 151 17.32 -13.09 -3.98
C THR A 151 18.57 -12.30 -4.37
N ASN A 152 19.28 -12.77 -5.40
CA ASN A 152 20.55 -12.22 -5.85
C ASN A 152 21.65 -12.28 -4.78
N ILE A 153 21.70 -13.42 -4.08
CA ILE A 153 22.70 -13.70 -3.05
C ILE A 153 24.03 -14.00 -3.73
N ARG A 154 24.96 -13.06 -3.66
CA ARG A 154 26.29 -13.19 -4.29
C ARG A 154 27.25 -14.03 -3.46
N PRO A 155 28.29 -14.57 -4.09
CA PRO A 155 29.41 -15.21 -3.38
C PRO A 155 30.04 -14.30 -2.31
N GLN A 156 30.01 -12.98 -2.53
CA GLN A 156 30.51 -11.98 -1.57
C GLN A 156 29.66 -11.88 -0.29
N PHE A 157 28.39 -12.28 -0.36
CA PHE A 157 27.52 -12.43 0.82
C PHE A 157 28.00 -13.56 1.75
N ARG A 158 28.81 -14.49 1.24
CA ARG A 158 29.52 -15.52 2.02
C ARG A 158 30.83 -15.01 2.62
N SER A 159 30.93 -13.70 2.95
CA SER A 159 32.08 -13.17 3.67
C SER A 159 32.33 -13.96 4.96
N ARG A 160 33.60 -14.10 5.38
CA ARG A 160 33.96 -14.86 6.59
C ARG A 160 33.18 -14.44 7.83
N ARG A 161 32.79 -13.15 7.93
CA ARG A 161 32.00 -12.60 9.04
C ARG A 161 30.56 -13.06 9.01
N LEU A 162 29.92 -13.06 7.83
CA LEU A 162 28.55 -13.51 7.64
C LEU A 162 28.45 -15.05 7.75
N GLN A 163 29.38 -15.76 7.16
CA GLN A 163 29.41 -17.22 7.25
C GLN A 163 29.60 -17.72 8.70
N ARG A 164 30.38 -17.01 9.53
CA ARG A 164 30.52 -17.35 10.93
C ARG A 164 29.24 -17.15 11.76
N ASN A 165 28.44 -16.15 11.42
CA ASN A 165 27.22 -15.81 12.17
C ASN A 165 25.96 -16.46 11.58
N PHE A 166 25.92 -16.72 10.28
CA PHE A 166 24.77 -17.18 9.54
C PHE A 166 25.05 -18.38 8.63
N GLY A 167 26.09 -19.17 8.92
CA GLY A 167 26.49 -20.31 8.08
C GLY A 167 25.36 -21.30 7.82
N PHE A 168 24.58 -21.59 8.86
CA PHE A 168 23.43 -22.50 8.80
C PHE A 168 22.30 -22.05 7.88
N VAL A 169 22.20 -20.74 7.61
CA VAL A 169 21.16 -20.18 6.74
C VAL A 169 21.39 -20.57 5.26
N PHE A 170 22.66 -20.77 4.87
CA PHE A 170 22.98 -21.12 3.48
C PHE A 170 22.60 -22.55 3.07
N ASP A 171 22.27 -23.41 4.02
CA ASP A 171 21.76 -24.76 3.76
C ASP A 171 20.32 -24.74 3.21
N TYR A 172 19.62 -23.61 3.39
CA TYR A 172 18.25 -23.37 2.91
C TYR A 172 18.17 -22.63 1.58
N VAL A 173 19.32 -22.29 0.97
CA VAL A 173 19.34 -21.64 -0.34
C VAL A 173 18.72 -22.54 -1.39
N ASP A 174 17.81 -21.96 -2.19
CA ASP A 174 17.14 -22.65 -3.30
C ASP A 174 17.14 -21.77 -4.55
N THR A 175 16.63 -22.24 -5.68
CA THR A 175 16.57 -21.49 -6.93
C THR A 175 15.14 -21.15 -7.30
N SER A 176 14.87 -19.87 -7.56
CA SER A 176 13.56 -19.38 -7.93
C SER A 176 13.22 -19.72 -9.38
N ALA A 177 12.04 -20.29 -9.63
CA ALA A 177 11.52 -20.47 -10.99
C ALA A 177 11.28 -19.11 -11.67
N LEU A 178 10.78 -18.11 -10.94
CA LEU A 178 10.46 -16.78 -11.46
C LEU A 178 11.70 -16.09 -12.08
N THR A 179 12.85 -16.12 -11.37
CA THR A 179 14.06 -15.38 -11.77
C THR A 179 15.21 -16.25 -12.25
N GLY A 180 15.20 -17.53 -11.92
CA GLY A 180 16.34 -18.45 -12.13
C GLY A 180 17.53 -18.16 -11.23
N GLN A 181 17.38 -17.32 -10.21
CA GLN A 181 18.44 -16.93 -9.28
C GLN A 181 18.30 -17.66 -7.96
N ALA A 182 19.43 -17.83 -7.27
CA ALA A 182 19.44 -18.34 -5.93
C ALA A 182 18.72 -17.38 -4.97
N TYR A 183 17.88 -17.91 -4.12
CA TYR A 183 17.18 -17.17 -3.08
C TYR A 183 17.34 -17.83 -1.72
N LEU A 184 17.14 -17.04 -0.68
CA LEU A 184 17.15 -17.43 0.71
C LEU A 184 15.79 -17.06 1.32
N PRO A 185 15.02 -18.02 1.83
CA PRO A 185 13.81 -17.71 2.56
C PRO A 185 14.09 -16.81 3.76
N ALA A 186 13.36 -15.70 3.87
CA ALA A 186 13.50 -14.73 4.96
C ALA A 186 12.29 -14.69 5.88
N MET A 187 11.10 -14.99 5.35
CA MET A 187 9.86 -15.02 6.11
C MET A 187 8.89 -16.02 5.46
N ILE A 188 8.19 -16.75 6.28
CA ILE A 188 7.04 -17.55 5.90
C ILE A 188 5.88 -17.28 6.85
N SER A 189 4.68 -17.12 6.29
CA SER A 189 3.46 -16.92 7.05
C SER A 189 2.38 -17.87 6.51
N GLU A 190 1.61 -18.44 7.41
CA GLU A 190 0.45 -19.26 7.11
C GLU A 190 -0.77 -18.73 7.86
N SER A 191 -1.91 -18.72 7.21
CA SER A 191 -3.20 -18.44 7.85
C SER A 191 -4.30 -19.29 7.28
N THR A 192 -5.30 -19.59 8.10
CA THR A 192 -6.55 -20.21 7.69
C THR A 192 -7.72 -19.38 8.15
N ALA A 193 -8.68 -19.18 7.27
CA ALA A 193 -9.83 -18.32 7.53
C ALA A 193 -11.09 -18.88 6.88
N ASP A 194 -12.25 -18.51 7.44
CA ASP A 194 -13.54 -18.66 6.78
C ASP A 194 -13.87 -17.35 6.08
N LEU A 195 -14.05 -17.42 4.78
CA LEU A 195 -14.39 -16.29 3.95
C LEU A 195 -15.89 -16.30 3.64
N TYR A 196 -16.56 -15.18 3.89
CA TYR A 196 -17.98 -14.97 3.63
C TYR A 196 -18.16 -13.76 2.73
N ARG A 197 -19.02 -13.89 1.72
CA ARG A 197 -19.39 -12.80 0.85
C ARG A 197 -20.90 -12.75 0.65
N SER A 198 -21.44 -11.55 0.65
CA SER A 198 -22.82 -11.25 0.29
C SER A 198 -22.88 -10.06 -0.67
N SER A 199 -23.78 -10.13 -1.64
CA SER A 199 -24.08 -9.01 -2.54
C SER A 199 -25.12 -8.06 -1.94
N ARG A 200 -26.00 -8.56 -1.04
CA ARG A 200 -27.07 -7.79 -0.39
C ARG A 200 -27.27 -8.23 1.06
N PRO A 201 -26.83 -7.43 2.06
CA PRO A 201 -25.97 -6.25 1.95
C PRO A 201 -24.58 -6.62 1.40
N ALA A 202 -23.98 -5.72 0.63
CA ALA A 202 -22.67 -5.97 0.03
C ALA A 202 -21.57 -5.95 1.09
N PHE A 203 -20.94 -7.10 1.33
CA PHE A 203 -19.75 -7.23 2.17
C PHE A 203 -18.91 -8.45 1.78
N LYS A 204 -17.67 -8.42 2.16
CA LYS A 204 -16.75 -9.55 2.16
C LYS A 204 -16.07 -9.60 3.52
N ARG A 205 -16.20 -10.71 4.24
CA ARG A 205 -15.67 -10.90 5.59
C ARG A 205 -14.78 -12.11 5.66
N GLU A 206 -13.63 -11.90 6.23
CA GLU A 206 -12.64 -12.95 6.49
C GLU A 206 -12.51 -13.15 8.01
N VAL A 207 -12.88 -14.34 8.47
CA VAL A 207 -12.77 -14.72 9.88
C VAL A 207 -11.56 -15.63 10.02
N ILE A 208 -10.44 -15.06 10.45
CA ILE A 208 -9.17 -15.78 10.62
C ILE A 208 -9.31 -16.73 11.80
N ARG A 209 -9.15 -18.02 11.55
CA ARG A 209 -9.19 -19.09 12.56
C ARG A 209 -7.84 -19.25 13.26
N ALA A 210 -6.78 -19.26 12.46
CA ALA A 210 -5.42 -19.36 12.96
C ALA A 210 -4.46 -18.65 12.01
N SER A 211 -3.40 -18.10 12.56
CA SER A 211 -2.28 -17.55 11.82
C SER A 211 -0.95 -17.91 12.46
N ARG A 212 0.08 -18.05 11.62
CA ARG A 212 1.44 -18.32 12.05
C ARG A 212 2.39 -17.53 11.19
N ILE A 213 3.29 -16.80 11.79
CA ILE A 213 4.31 -15.98 11.11
C ILE A 213 5.67 -16.33 11.68
N SER A 214 6.63 -16.58 10.82
CA SER A 214 8.04 -16.72 11.21
C SER A 214 8.81 -15.45 10.87
N GLY A 215 9.81 -15.13 11.63
CA GLY A 215 10.82 -14.14 11.25
C GLY A 215 10.65 -12.76 11.80
N VAL A 216 9.55 -12.08 11.65
CA VAL A 216 9.41 -10.69 12.09
C VAL A 216 8.08 -10.50 12.80
N GLU A 217 8.11 -10.47 14.12
CA GLU A 217 6.94 -10.09 14.90
C GLU A 217 6.74 -8.56 14.83
N ASP A 218 5.49 -8.14 14.57
CA ASP A 218 5.02 -6.74 14.63
C ASP A 218 5.77 -5.71 13.73
N ASN A 219 6.32 -6.10 12.61
CA ASN A 219 6.96 -5.13 11.73
C ASN A 219 5.94 -4.46 10.79
N PHE A 220 5.76 -3.15 10.95
CA PHE A 220 4.91 -2.32 10.12
C PHE A 220 5.24 -2.43 8.61
N ALA A 221 6.53 -2.46 8.26
CA ALA A 221 6.97 -2.58 6.88
C ALA A 221 6.61 -3.96 6.29
N ALA A 222 6.75 -5.04 7.05
CA ALA A 222 6.34 -6.37 6.62
C ALA A 222 4.82 -6.46 6.45
N ALA A 223 4.04 -5.88 7.37
CA ALA A 223 2.59 -5.85 7.29
C ALA A 223 2.08 -4.99 6.13
N GLN A 224 2.71 -3.84 5.86
CA GLN A 224 2.38 -2.99 4.70
C GLN A 224 2.71 -3.71 3.39
N PHE A 225 3.82 -4.43 3.35
CA PHE A 225 4.27 -5.19 2.20
C PHE A 225 3.34 -6.37 1.91
N THR A 226 2.99 -7.14 2.94
CA THR A 226 2.05 -8.27 2.84
C THR A 226 0.61 -7.81 2.60
N GLY A 227 0.20 -6.66 3.14
CA GLY A 227 -1.12 -6.07 2.93
C GLY A 227 -1.42 -5.76 1.46
N GLY A 228 -0.44 -5.31 0.69
CA GLY A 228 -0.56 -5.10 -0.76
C GLY A 228 -0.77 -6.41 -1.55
N MET A 229 -0.35 -7.54 -1.02
CA MET A 229 -0.53 -8.86 -1.62
C MET A 229 -1.87 -9.52 -1.30
N HIS A 230 -2.66 -8.96 -0.35
CA HIS A 230 -3.99 -9.50 0.00
C HIS A 230 -5.09 -9.20 -1.03
N GLY A 231 -4.80 -8.48 -2.11
CA GLY A 231 -5.74 -8.23 -3.19
C GLY A 231 -6.20 -9.53 -3.86
N ASP A 232 -7.51 -9.67 -4.08
CA ASP A 232 -8.06 -10.77 -4.87
C ASP A 232 -7.69 -10.60 -6.34
N VAL A 233 -7.11 -11.62 -6.94
CA VAL A 233 -6.87 -11.67 -8.38
C VAL A 233 -8.13 -12.19 -9.07
N ASN A 234 -8.92 -11.31 -9.66
CA ASN A 234 -10.10 -11.69 -10.42
C ASN A 234 -9.94 -11.32 -11.90
N PHE A 235 -9.75 -12.31 -12.76
CA PHE A 235 -9.59 -12.09 -14.20
C PHE A 235 -10.90 -11.67 -14.90
N TYR A 236 -12.06 -11.83 -14.26
CA TYR A 236 -13.35 -11.35 -14.80
C TYR A 236 -13.53 -9.85 -14.63
N ASP A 237 -12.80 -9.20 -13.72
CA ASP A 237 -12.83 -7.76 -13.56
C ASP A 237 -12.24 -7.03 -14.76
N ASN A 238 -12.59 -5.79 -14.96
CA ASN A 238 -12.02 -4.99 -16.03
C ASN A 238 -10.56 -4.64 -15.77
N PHE A 239 -10.18 -4.52 -14.49
CA PHE A 239 -8.82 -4.28 -14.03
C PHE A 239 -8.51 -5.16 -12.83
N ILE A 240 -7.31 -5.69 -12.79
CA ILE A 240 -6.76 -6.47 -11.67
C ILE A 240 -5.88 -5.53 -10.86
N ASP A 241 -6.24 -5.28 -9.60
CA ASP A 241 -5.47 -4.41 -8.71
C ASP A 241 -4.36 -5.20 -8.00
N ILE A 242 -3.10 -4.88 -8.29
CA ILE A 242 -1.93 -5.51 -7.68
C ILE A 242 -0.95 -4.41 -7.26
N PHE A 243 -0.61 -4.34 -5.97
CA PHE A 243 0.29 -3.32 -5.40
C PHE A 243 -0.13 -1.88 -5.74
N ASN A 244 -1.43 -1.61 -5.68
CA ASN A 244 -2.02 -0.31 -6.08
C ASN A 244 -1.80 0.05 -7.56
N VAL A 245 -1.48 -0.91 -8.40
CA VAL A 245 -1.39 -0.76 -9.86
C VAL A 245 -2.52 -1.54 -10.51
N ARG A 246 -3.28 -0.89 -11.38
CA ARG A 246 -4.39 -1.48 -12.12
C ARG A 246 -3.93 -2.05 -13.45
N PHE A 247 -3.80 -3.36 -13.51
CA PHE A 247 -3.53 -4.07 -14.76
C PHE A 247 -4.83 -4.32 -15.53
N ALA A 248 -4.86 -4.01 -16.82
CA ALA A 248 -6.00 -4.35 -17.65
C ALA A 248 -6.16 -5.88 -17.70
N SER A 249 -7.36 -6.39 -17.42
CA SER A 249 -7.61 -7.83 -17.49
C SER A 249 -7.78 -8.28 -18.95
N PRO A 250 -7.24 -9.45 -19.32
CA PRO A 250 -7.48 -10.04 -20.66
C PRO A 250 -8.94 -10.45 -20.87
N LEU A 251 -9.70 -10.69 -19.81
CA LEU A 251 -11.13 -11.01 -19.90
C LEU A 251 -12.04 -9.81 -19.60
N SER A 252 -11.47 -8.58 -19.58
CA SER A 252 -12.25 -7.35 -19.42
C SER A 252 -13.20 -7.13 -20.60
N ASP A 253 -14.27 -6.36 -20.36
CA ASP A 253 -15.23 -5.97 -21.40
C ASP A 253 -14.56 -5.19 -22.54
N GLY A 254 -13.48 -4.44 -22.22
CA GLY A 254 -12.65 -3.71 -23.17
C GLY A 254 -11.32 -4.40 -23.53
N GLY A 255 -11.13 -5.67 -23.22
CA GLY A 255 -9.86 -6.37 -23.39
C GLY A 255 -9.24 -6.30 -24.79
N ARG A 256 -10.11 -6.27 -25.82
CA ARG A 256 -9.69 -6.12 -27.23
C ARG A 256 -8.93 -4.81 -27.53
N ALA A 257 -9.11 -3.77 -26.70
CA ALA A 257 -8.36 -2.53 -26.85
C ALA A 257 -6.90 -2.65 -26.36
N PHE A 258 -6.64 -3.55 -25.43
CA PHE A 258 -5.34 -3.73 -24.79
C PHE A 258 -4.54 -4.88 -25.37
N TYR A 259 -5.21 -5.96 -25.85
CA TYR A 259 -4.58 -7.22 -26.21
C TYR A 259 -4.87 -7.67 -27.62
N ASN A 260 -3.90 -8.39 -28.20
CA ASN A 260 -4.08 -9.31 -29.30
C ASN A 260 -4.32 -10.71 -28.73
N TYR A 261 -5.26 -11.45 -29.33
CA TYR A 261 -5.64 -12.79 -28.88
C TYR A 261 -5.39 -13.82 -29.97
N PHE A 262 -4.91 -14.99 -29.54
CA PHE A 262 -4.61 -16.11 -30.42
C PHE A 262 -5.20 -17.40 -29.83
N LEU A 263 -5.95 -18.16 -30.63
CA LEU A 263 -6.37 -19.50 -30.25
C LEU A 263 -5.17 -20.43 -30.51
N VAL A 264 -4.57 -20.92 -29.41
CA VAL A 264 -3.38 -21.77 -29.50
C VAL A 264 -3.78 -23.22 -29.77
N ASP A 265 -4.78 -23.70 -29.01
CA ASP A 265 -5.20 -25.10 -29.09
C ASP A 265 -6.63 -25.26 -28.49
N SER A 266 -7.19 -26.44 -28.73
CA SER A 266 -8.38 -26.90 -27.99
C SER A 266 -8.14 -28.33 -27.52
N MET A 267 -8.04 -28.51 -26.21
CA MET A 267 -7.76 -29.79 -25.58
C MET A 267 -9.02 -30.34 -24.88
N VAL A 268 -9.04 -31.66 -24.68
CA VAL A 268 -10.07 -32.31 -23.84
C VAL A 268 -9.41 -32.73 -22.53
N THR A 269 -9.83 -32.13 -21.42
CA THR A 269 -9.33 -32.42 -20.07
C THR A 269 -10.52 -32.82 -19.20
N GLU A 270 -10.43 -33.95 -18.51
CA GLU A 270 -11.51 -34.46 -17.66
C GLU A 270 -12.88 -34.55 -18.38
N GLY A 271 -12.86 -34.90 -19.68
CA GLY A 271 -14.07 -34.99 -20.51
C GLY A 271 -14.67 -33.66 -20.96
N ARG A 272 -14.02 -32.53 -20.69
CA ARG A 272 -14.42 -31.18 -21.10
C ARG A 272 -13.51 -30.65 -22.19
N LYS A 273 -14.09 -30.01 -23.19
CA LYS A 273 -13.31 -29.31 -24.22
C LYS A 273 -12.94 -27.93 -23.69
N ILE A 274 -11.67 -27.62 -23.70
CA ILE A 274 -11.09 -26.37 -23.20
C ILE A 274 -10.43 -25.61 -24.34
N TYR A 275 -10.70 -24.33 -24.47
CA TYR A 275 -10.02 -23.42 -25.41
C TYR A 275 -8.80 -22.83 -24.74
N LYS A 276 -7.60 -23.06 -25.29
CA LYS A 276 -6.37 -22.43 -24.84
C LYS A 276 -6.15 -21.14 -25.64
N ILE A 277 -6.28 -20.00 -24.99
CA ILE A 277 -6.19 -18.67 -25.59
C ILE A 277 -4.96 -17.96 -25.06
N ARG A 278 -4.06 -17.58 -25.95
CA ARG A 278 -2.94 -16.68 -25.65
C ARG A 278 -3.39 -15.23 -25.82
N PHE A 279 -2.99 -14.36 -24.89
CA PHE A 279 -3.15 -12.93 -25.00
C PHE A 279 -1.80 -12.22 -24.89
N HIS A 280 -1.57 -11.23 -25.75
CA HIS A 280 -0.35 -10.46 -25.80
C HIS A 280 -0.68 -8.96 -25.90
N PRO A 281 -0.01 -8.08 -25.10
CA PRO A 281 -0.36 -6.67 -25.08
C PRO A 281 -0.04 -5.96 -26.38
N LYS A 282 -0.94 -5.10 -26.85
CA LYS A 282 -0.74 -4.23 -28.02
C LYS A 282 0.26 -3.10 -27.73
N ARG A 283 0.32 -2.63 -26.50
CA ARG A 283 1.17 -1.52 -26.04
C ARG A 283 1.57 -1.71 -24.58
N LEU A 284 2.78 -1.27 -24.22
CA LEU A 284 3.33 -1.35 -22.85
C LEU A 284 3.20 -0.02 -22.07
N THR A 285 2.46 0.96 -22.60
CA THR A 285 2.29 2.28 -21.96
C THR A 285 1.33 2.27 -20.77
N THR A 286 0.43 1.29 -20.76
CA THR A 286 -0.48 1.03 -19.61
C THR A 286 -0.05 -0.25 -18.93
N PRO A 287 -0.36 -0.44 -17.63
CA PRO A 287 -0.14 -1.71 -16.97
C PRO A 287 -0.96 -2.82 -17.63
N VAL A 288 -0.27 -3.76 -18.25
CA VAL A 288 -0.82 -4.89 -18.99
C VAL A 288 -0.08 -6.16 -18.63
N LEU A 289 -0.73 -7.28 -18.90
CA LEU A 289 -0.20 -8.63 -18.66
C LEU A 289 0.05 -9.33 -19.99
N ASP A 290 0.86 -10.36 -19.97
CA ASP A 290 1.14 -11.26 -21.08
C ASP A 290 0.97 -12.69 -20.58
N GLY A 291 0.20 -13.55 -21.29
CA GLY A 291 -0.06 -14.88 -20.76
C GLY A 291 -1.12 -15.66 -21.53
N GLU A 292 -1.70 -16.62 -20.81
CA GLU A 292 -2.67 -17.56 -21.35
C GLU A 292 -3.89 -17.68 -20.44
N VAL A 293 -5.04 -17.95 -21.05
CA VAL A 293 -6.27 -18.32 -20.33
C VAL A 293 -6.85 -19.58 -20.97
N ASN A 294 -7.33 -20.46 -20.13
CA ASN A 294 -8.02 -21.69 -20.51
C ASN A 294 -9.50 -21.53 -20.21
N ILE A 295 -10.36 -21.65 -21.23
CA ILE A 295 -11.79 -21.39 -21.15
C ILE A 295 -12.58 -22.68 -21.46
N ASP A 296 -13.47 -23.07 -20.56
CA ASP A 296 -14.38 -24.20 -20.78
C ASP A 296 -15.36 -23.89 -21.92
N SER A 297 -15.45 -24.78 -22.89
CA SER A 297 -16.24 -24.53 -24.09
C SER A 297 -17.75 -24.55 -23.86
N ALA A 298 -18.22 -25.24 -22.84
CA ALA A 298 -19.65 -25.39 -22.54
C ALA A 298 -20.20 -24.23 -21.71
N SER A 299 -19.47 -23.83 -20.68
CA SER A 299 -19.91 -22.79 -19.74
C SER A 299 -19.28 -21.41 -20.04
N TYR A 300 -18.25 -21.33 -20.89
CA TYR A 300 -17.39 -20.16 -21.06
C TYR A 300 -16.73 -19.67 -19.77
N ALA A 301 -16.59 -20.57 -18.80
CA ALA A 301 -15.91 -20.25 -17.57
C ALA A 301 -14.39 -20.28 -17.71
N LEU A 302 -13.71 -19.45 -16.96
CA LEU A 302 -12.26 -19.51 -16.81
C LEU A 302 -11.90 -20.74 -15.99
N GLN A 303 -11.19 -21.71 -16.61
CA GLN A 303 -10.62 -22.84 -15.90
C GLN A 303 -9.30 -22.47 -15.25
N SER A 304 -8.41 -21.84 -15.99
CA SER A 304 -7.14 -21.34 -15.43
C SER A 304 -6.61 -20.16 -16.21
N ALA A 305 -5.80 -19.37 -15.54
CA ALA A 305 -5.05 -18.27 -16.12
C ALA A 305 -3.62 -18.28 -15.61
N SER A 306 -2.65 -18.07 -16.49
CA SER A 306 -1.27 -17.80 -16.12
C SER A 306 -0.83 -16.54 -16.86
N ALA A 307 -0.40 -15.54 -16.12
CA ALA A 307 -0.08 -14.23 -16.64
C ALA A 307 1.18 -13.66 -15.99
N ARG A 308 1.95 -12.92 -16.75
CA ARG A 308 3.16 -12.24 -16.28
C ARG A 308 3.18 -10.79 -16.72
N MET A 309 3.89 -9.95 -15.99
CA MET A 309 4.15 -8.57 -16.40
C MET A 309 5.26 -8.55 -17.45
N PRO A 310 5.03 -8.04 -18.66
CA PRO A 310 6.07 -7.91 -19.67
C PRO A 310 7.10 -6.86 -19.29
N LYS A 311 8.34 -7.01 -19.76
CA LYS A 311 9.40 -6.03 -19.57
C LYS A 311 9.00 -4.69 -20.20
N GLY A 312 9.24 -3.59 -19.52
CA GLY A 312 8.95 -2.24 -20.03
C GLY A 312 7.65 -1.61 -19.56
N VAL A 313 6.80 -2.33 -18.85
CA VAL A 313 5.65 -1.74 -18.13
C VAL A 313 6.14 -0.80 -17.04
N ASN A 314 5.51 0.39 -16.94
CA ASN A 314 5.91 1.41 -15.99
C ASN A 314 5.34 1.14 -14.58
N VAL A 315 5.91 0.16 -13.91
CA VAL A 315 5.60 -0.17 -12.52
C VAL A 315 6.86 -0.02 -11.67
N ASN A 316 6.72 0.56 -10.48
CA ASN A 316 7.84 0.79 -9.56
C ASN A 316 8.17 -0.49 -8.79
N TRP A 317 9.44 -0.63 -8.44
CA TRP A 317 9.97 -1.65 -7.54
C TRP A 317 9.73 -3.09 -7.96
N ILE A 318 8.78 -3.38 -8.86
CA ILE A 318 8.48 -4.72 -9.36
C ILE A 318 9.26 -4.94 -10.65
N ARG A 319 10.10 -5.97 -10.67
CA ARG A 319 10.83 -6.44 -11.86
C ARG A 319 10.09 -7.53 -12.59
N HIS A 320 9.62 -8.51 -11.83
CA HIS A 320 8.87 -9.64 -12.31
C HIS A 320 7.57 -9.75 -11.52
N LEU A 321 6.48 -10.02 -12.20
CA LEU A 321 5.19 -10.33 -11.62
C LEU A 321 4.63 -11.52 -12.38
N MET A 322 4.14 -12.52 -11.65
CA MET A 322 3.46 -13.69 -12.17
C MET A 322 2.18 -13.92 -11.37
N LEU A 323 1.12 -14.23 -12.07
CA LEU A 323 -0.20 -14.50 -11.56
C LEU A 323 -0.65 -15.84 -12.12
N ASP A 324 -1.04 -16.75 -11.24
CA ASP A 324 -1.65 -18.02 -11.60
C ASP A 324 -2.98 -18.14 -10.87
N ASN A 325 -4.01 -18.56 -11.59
CA ASN A 325 -5.36 -18.78 -11.07
C ASN A 325 -5.90 -20.09 -11.63
N GLU A 326 -6.49 -20.89 -10.76
CA GLU A 326 -7.15 -22.15 -11.12
C GLU A 326 -8.57 -22.17 -10.55
N ASN A 327 -9.53 -22.55 -11.39
CA ASN A 327 -10.92 -22.67 -11.03
C ASN A 327 -11.44 -24.06 -11.43
N ARG A 328 -12.40 -24.57 -10.65
CA ARG A 328 -13.09 -25.82 -10.93
C ARG A 328 -14.59 -25.68 -10.68
N PRO A 329 -15.41 -26.56 -11.28
CA PRO A 329 -16.79 -26.68 -10.88
C PRO A 329 -16.88 -27.06 -9.39
N ALA A 330 -17.61 -26.26 -8.62
CA ALA A 330 -17.82 -26.44 -7.20
C ALA A 330 -19.29 -26.71 -6.88
N ASP A 331 -19.84 -26.16 -5.83
CA ASP A 331 -21.23 -26.33 -5.42
C ASP A 331 -22.24 -25.94 -6.52
N LYS A 332 -23.25 -26.79 -6.74
CA LYS A 332 -24.32 -26.63 -7.74
C LYS A 332 -23.82 -26.44 -9.18
N GLY A 333 -22.64 -26.98 -9.50
CA GLY A 333 -22.02 -26.90 -10.82
C GLY A 333 -21.52 -25.49 -11.22
N ARG A 334 -21.50 -24.55 -10.31
CA ARG A 334 -20.91 -23.23 -10.53
C ARG A 334 -19.40 -23.28 -10.38
N TRP A 335 -18.70 -22.46 -11.15
CA TRP A 335 -17.24 -22.40 -11.10
C TRP A 335 -16.77 -21.58 -9.91
N PHE A 336 -15.71 -22.06 -9.24
CA PHE A 336 -15.10 -21.35 -8.12
C PHE A 336 -13.58 -21.54 -8.13
N ARG A 337 -12.88 -20.63 -7.47
CA ARG A 337 -11.44 -20.66 -7.32
C ARG A 337 -11.03 -21.88 -6.48
N VAL A 338 -9.96 -22.53 -6.89
CA VAL A 338 -9.32 -23.62 -6.12
C VAL A 338 -7.96 -23.16 -5.62
N HIS A 339 -7.23 -22.45 -6.48
CA HIS A 339 -5.88 -21.99 -6.17
C HIS A 339 -5.58 -20.68 -6.87
N ASP A 340 -5.01 -19.74 -6.11
CA ASP A 340 -4.47 -18.47 -6.62
C ASP A 340 -3.03 -18.33 -6.17
N ARG A 341 -2.16 -17.86 -7.07
CA ARG A 341 -0.77 -17.56 -6.75
C ARG A 341 -0.39 -16.22 -7.35
N VAL A 342 0.26 -15.40 -6.52
CA VAL A 342 0.88 -14.14 -6.92
C VAL A 342 2.33 -14.18 -6.50
N SER A 343 3.25 -14.04 -7.46
CA SER A 343 4.68 -13.95 -7.19
C SER A 343 5.24 -12.67 -7.79
N ALA A 344 5.96 -11.89 -7.00
CA ALA A 344 6.55 -10.64 -7.44
C ALA A 344 7.98 -10.46 -6.94
N GLU A 345 8.89 -10.08 -7.83
CA GLU A 345 10.23 -9.68 -7.47
C GLU A 345 10.31 -8.17 -7.27
N PHE A 346 10.74 -7.76 -6.10
CA PHE A 346 10.92 -6.37 -5.70
C PHE A 346 12.40 -6.00 -5.66
N SER A 347 12.75 -4.90 -6.30
CA SER A 347 14.11 -4.41 -6.33
C SER A 347 14.20 -2.91 -6.15
N VAL A 348 15.02 -2.48 -5.21
CA VAL A 348 15.30 -1.06 -4.95
C VAL A 348 16.19 -0.43 -6.04
N SER A 349 16.89 -1.27 -6.84
CA SER A 349 17.80 -0.80 -7.88
C SER A 349 17.11 -0.45 -9.18
N THR A 350 17.58 0.62 -9.82
CA THR A 350 17.13 1.06 -11.16
C THR A 350 17.79 0.26 -12.30
N ALA A 351 18.91 -0.39 -12.04
CA ALA A 351 19.66 -1.12 -13.07
C ALA A 351 19.16 -2.56 -13.22
N ASP A 352 18.93 -3.01 -14.46
CA ASP A 352 18.54 -4.39 -14.78
C ASP A 352 19.59 -5.43 -14.37
N SER A 353 20.87 -5.04 -14.37
CA SER A 353 22.00 -5.86 -13.91
C SER A 353 22.34 -5.56 -12.46
N SER A 354 21.36 -5.53 -11.56
CA SER A 354 21.65 -5.04 -10.23
C SER A 354 22.56 -5.97 -9.47
N LYS A 355 23.54 -5.33 -8.91
CA LYS A 355 24.41 -5.86 -7.89
C LYS A 355 23.75 -5.85 -6.49
N LEU A 356 22.53 -5.40 -6.36
CA LEU A 356 21.80 -5.30 -5.08
C LEU A 356 20.87 -6.50 -4.88
N THR A 357 20.77 -6.92 -3.65
CA THR A 357 19.82 -7.91 -3.19
C THR A 357 18.39 -7.42 -3.52
N SER A 358 17.57 -8.29 -4.06
CA SER A 358 16.13 -8.07 -4.27
C SER A 358 15.33 -9.05 -3.41
N PHE A 359 14.01 -8.84 -3.37
CA PHE A 359 13.10 -9.69 -2.61
C PHE A 359 12.08 -10.31 -3.56
N ILE A 360 11.77 -11.58 -3.36
CA ILE A 360 10.61 -12.21 -3.99
C ILE A 360 9.56 -12.39 -2.92
N GLY A 361 8.37 -11.84 -3.15
CA GLY A 361 7.19 -12.13 -2.37
C GLY A 361 6.29 -13.09 -3.13
N THR A 362 5.92 -14.20 -2.52
CA THR A 362 4.95 -15.16 -3.08
C THR A 362 3.80 -15.33 -2.12
N ARG A 363 2.58 -15.19 -2.63
CA ARG A 363 1.34 -15.51 -1.94
C ARG A 363 0.63 -16.63 -2.68
N GLU A 364 0.27 -17.67 -1.95
CA GLU A 364 -0.59 -18.76 -2.41
C GLU A 364 -1.85 -18.81 -1.58
N VAL A 365 -3.00 -18.95 -2.22
CA VAL A 365 -4.30 -19.14 -1.56
C VAL A 365 -4.95 -20.38 -2.12
N ALA A 366 -5.28 -21.30 -1.25
CA ALA A 366 -6.11 -22.45 -1.59
C ALA A 366 -7.51 -22.28 -0.99
N TYR A 367 -8.52 -22.64 -1.76
CA TYR A 367 -9.93 -22.54 -1.40
C TYR A 367 -10.54 -23.93 -1.26
N SER A 368 -11.26 -24.14 -0.18
CA SER A 368 -11.96 -25.41 0.12
C SER A 368 -13.33 -25.16 0.74
N ASP A 369 -14.13 -26.19 0.91
CA ASP A 369 -15.44 -26.17 1.56
C ASP A 369 -16.37 -25.06 0.97
N VAL A 370 -16.36 -24.93 -0.35
CA VAL A 370 -17.13 -23.88 -1.06
C VAL A 370 -18.62 -24.18 -0.99
N ARG A 371 -19.39 -23.19 -0.55
CA ARG A 371 -20.87 -23.22 -0.48
C ARG A 371 -21.42 -21.98 -1.13
N ILE A 372 -22.30 -22.15 -2.10
CA ILE A 372 -22.86 -21.06 -2.92
C ILE A 372 -24.35 -20.95 -2.69
N GLY A 373 -24.83 -19.71 -2.44
CA GLY A 373 -26.25 -19.42 -2.24
C GLY A 373 -26.80 -19.89 -0.89
N GLU A 374 -25.94 -20.23 0.09
CA GLU A 374 -26.34 -20.50 1.45
C GLU A 374 -26.45 -19.21 2.28
N PRO A 375 -27.36 -19.17 3.28
CA PRO A 375 -27.45 -18.02 4.17
C PRO A 375 -26.19 -17.90 5.03
N ILE A 376 -25.76 -16.67 5.20
CA ILE A 376 -24.59 -16.37 6.05
C ILE A 376 -25.02 -16.38 7.52
N PRO A 377 -24.24 -16.95 8.43
CA PRO A 377 -24.56 -16.97 9.85
C PRO A 377 -24.78 -15.56 10.43
N ASP A 378 -25.78 -15.41 11.28
CA ASP A 378 -26.12 -14.13 11.91
C ASP A 378 -24.95 -13.52 12.71
N GLU A 379 -24.12 -14.38 13.31
CA GLU A 379 -22.90 -13.96 14.00
C GLU A 379 -21.98 -13.19 13.06
N VAL A 380 -21.78 -13.70 11.84
CA VAL A 380 -20.94 -13.06 10.82
C VAL A 380 -21.57 -11.78 10.28
N LEU A 381 -22.91 -11.78 10.13
CA LEU A 381 -23.64 -10.57 9.71
C LEU A 381 -23.48 -9.40 10.67
N ARG A 382 -23.36 -9.70 11.97
CA ARG A 382 -23.22 -8.69 13.04
C ARG A 382 -21.79 -8.24 13.28
N MET A 383 -20.80 -8.85 12.63
CA MET A 383 -19.40 -8.44 12.78
C MET A 383 -19.18 -7.06 12.15
N ASP A 384 -18.51 -6.18 12.88
CA ASP A 384 -18.25 -4.81 12.46
C ASP A 384 -17.07 -4.67 11.49
N ASN A 385 -16.16 -5.64 11.47
CA ASN A 385 -14.94 -5.61 10.66
C ASN A 385 -14.96 -6.62 9.51
N ASN A 386 -14.33 -6.26 8.39
CA ASN A 386 -14.18 -7.17 7.26
C ASN A 386 -13.14 -8.26 7.51
N VAL A 387 -12.18 -8.02 8.39
CA VAL A 387 -11.21 -9.01 8.85
C VAL A 387 -11.33 -9.13 10.36
N VAL A 388 -11.72 -10.30 10.84
CA VAL A 388 -11.89 -10.61 12.25
C VAL A 388 -10.91 -11.71 12.61
N VAL A 389 -10.07 -11.46 13.60
CA VAL A 389 -9.18 -12.48 14.15
C VAL A 389 -9.89 -13.09 15.36
N ARG A 390 -10.22 -14.38 15.30
CA ARG A 390 -10.64 -15.10 16.51
C ARG A 390 -9.41 -15.28 17.40
N ASP A 391 -9.59 -15.13 18.71
CA ASP A 391 -8.50 -15.39 19.65
C ASP A 391 -7.98 -16.82 19.42
N GLU A 392 -6.68 -16.92 19.12
CA GLU A 392 -6.04 -18.21 18.87
C GLU A 392 -6.08 -19.08 20.14
N GLU A 393 -6.71 -20.23 20.04
CA GLU A 393 -6.53 -21.26 21.06
C GLU A 393 -5.07 -21.75 21.06
N PRO A 394 -4.49 -22.08 22.25
CA PRO A 394 -3.10 -22.54 22.33
C PRO A 394 -2.76 -23.74 21.43
N GLY A 395 -3.76 -24.55 21.09
CA GLY A 395 -3.62 -25.70 20.18
C GLY A 395 -3.41 -25.34 18.71
N HIS A 396 -3.84 -24.16 18.26
CA HIS A 396 -3.72 -23.74 16.87
C HIS A 396 -2.27 -23.42 16.42
N ARG A 397 -1.33 -23.36 17.35
CA ARG A 397 0.11 -23.16 17.07
C ARG A 397 0.88 -24.45 16.92
N ARG A 398 0.27 -25.61 17.15
CA ARG A 398 0.92 -26.92 17.03
C ARG A 398 1.01 -27.36 15.57
N GLU A 399 2.10 -28.02 15.22
CA GLU A 399 2.33 -28.50 13.85
C GLU A 399 1.25 -29.48 13.38
N GLU A 400 0.73 -30.32 14.30
CA GLU A 400 -0.36 -31.27 13.99
C GLU A 400 -1.63 -30.56 13.48
N PHE A 401 -1.95 -29.38 14.01
CA PHE A 401 -3.07 -28.56 13.51
C PHE A 401 -2.81 -28.12 12.07
N TRP A 402 -1.62 -27.60 11.81
CA TRP A 402 -1.25 -27.10 10.48
C TRP A 402 -1.19 -28.25 9.46
N GLU A 403 -0.72 -29.44 9.84
CA GLU A 403 -0.72 -30.63 8.97
C GLU A 403 -2.14 -31.04 8.54
N GLN A 404 -3.15 -30.81 9.38
CA GLN A 404 -4.55 -31.09 9.05
C GLN A 404 -5.20 -30.04 8.17
N VAL A 405 -4.80 -28.79 8.31
CA VAL A 405 -5.42 -27.64 7.64
C VAL A 405 -4.80 -27.34 6.28
N ARG A 406 -3.53 -27.67 6.11
CA ARG A 406 -2.82 -27.46 4.84
C ARG A 406 -3.43 -28.33 3.74
N PRO A 407 -3.70 -27.77 2.57
CA PRO A 407 -4.16 -28.55 1.42
C PRO A 407 -3.07 -29.48 0.87
N TYR A 408 -1.81 -29.27 1.27
CA TYR A 408 -0.62 -30.04 0.90
C TYR A 408 0.42 -30.00 2.01
N SER A 409 1.21 -31.05 2.14
CA SER A 409 2.31 -31.10 3.10
C SER A 409 3.45 -30.18 2.70
N LEU A 410 4.05 -29.49 3.69
CA LEU A 410 5.28 -28.74 3.45
C LEU A 410 6.44 -29.69 3.19
N SER A 411 7.36 -29.30 2.31
CA SER A 411 8.63 -29.98 2.14
C SER A 411 9.48 -29.87 3.41
N GLU A 412 10.44 -30.76 3.60
CA GLU A 412 11.38 -30.70 4.73
C GLU A 412 12.17 -29.37 4.76
N LYS A 413 12.47 -28.79 3.59
CA LYS A 413 13.07 -27.45 3.49
C LYS A 413 12.13 -26.38 4.01
N GLU A 414 10.86 -26.36 3.61
CA GLU A 414 9.86 -25.39 4.07
C GLU A 414 9.61 -25.51 5.57
N LYS A 415 9.54 -26.73 6.13
CA LYS A 415 9.44 -26.94 7.58
C LYS A 415 10.67 -26.36 8.31
N GLY A 416 11.84 -26.57 7.74
CA GLY A 416 13.10 -26.07 8.30
C GLY A 416 13.21 -24.54 8.28
N ILE A 417 12.48 -23.82 7.40
CA ILE A 417 12.48 -22.36 7.34
C ILE A 417 12.02 -21.76 8.67
N TYR A 418 11.01 -22.30 9.33
CA TYR A 418 10.54 -21.80 10.62
C TYR A 418 11.66 -21.85 11.68
N ALA A 419 12.32 -22.98 11.81
CA ALA A 419 13.43 -23.14 12.77
C ALA A 419 14.65 -22.28 12.40
N MET A 420 14.94 -22.16 11.11
CA MET A 420 16.02 -21.33 10.60
C MET A 420 15.77 -19.86 10.91
N VAL A 421 14.58 -19.34 10.63
CA VAL A 421 14.25 -17.93 10.86
C VAL A 421 14.20 -17.62 12.36
N ASP A 422 13.66 -18.50 13.18
CA ASP A 422 13.72 -18.36 14.64
C ASP A 422 15.17 -18.30 15.14
N SER A 423 16.05 -19.11 14.56
CA SER A 423 17.47 -19.10 14.89
C SER A 423 18.16 -17.80 14.49
N VAL A 424 17.80 -17.23 13.32
CA VAL A 424 18.34 -15.94 12.83
C VAL A 424 18.02 -14.80 13.79
N GLN A 425 16.84 -14.79 14.39
CA GLN A 425 16.44 -13.76 15.36
C GLN A 425 17.31 -13.71 16.60
N HIS A 426 17.92 -14.83 16.98
CA HIS A 426 18.81 -14.91 18.12
C HIS A 426 20.23 -14.43 17.79
N VAL A 427 20.58 -14.21 16.51
CA VAL A 427 21.89 -13.70 16.11
C VAL A 427 22.03 -12.21 16.46
N PRO A 428 23.04 -11.80 17.27
CA PRO A 428 23.19 -10.41 17.71
C PRO A 428 23.29 -9.42 16.54
N LEU A 429 23.95 -9.82 15.46
CA LEU A 429 24.09 -8.97 14.27
C LEU A 429 22.73 -8.67 13.62
N TYR A 430 21.87 -9.69 13.52
CA TYR A 430 20.50 -9.51 13.00
C TYR A 430 19.71 -8.55 13.90
N ARG A 431 19.70 -8.77 15.20
CA ARG A 431 18.98 -7.90 16.15
C ARG A 431 19.42 -6.44 16.06
N ASN A 432 20.72 -6.20 15.92
CA ASN A 432 21.25 -4.84 15.80
C ASN A 432 20.80 -4.17 14.49
N ILE A 433 20.87 -4.89 13.35
CA ILE A 433 20.42 -4.38 12.06
C ILE A 433 18.91 -4.14 12.08
N TYR A 434 18.16 -5.09 12.59
CA TYR A 434 16.71 -4.98 12.74
C TYR A 434 16.32 -3.76 13.60
N THR A 435 16.95 -3.61 14.77
CA THR A 435 16.73 -2.47 15.65
C THR A 435 17.03 -1.14 14.95
N LEU A 436 18.13 -1.08 14.18
CA LEU A 436 18.47 0.12 13.42
C LEU A 436 17.41 0.44 12.35
N ILE A 437 17.02 -0.54 11.54
CA ILE A 437 16.00 -0.36 10.49
C ILE A 437 14.66 0.05 11.11
N ASN A 438 14.23 -0.65 12.15
CA ASN A 438 13.01 -0.33 12.87
C ASN A 438 13.04 1.07 13.49
N THR A 439 14.18 1.48 14.05
CA THR A 439 14.38 2.84 14.58
C THR A 439 14.21 3.89 13.48
N VAL A 440 14.78 3.66 12.31
CA VAL A 440 14.65 4.58 11.17
C VAL A 440 13.20 4.68 10.69
N ILE A 441 12.48 3.56 10.60
CA ILE A 441 11.09 3.52 10.11
C ILE A 441 10.12 4.11 11.14
N VAL A 442 10.21 3.67 12.40
CA VAL A 442 9.26 4.04 13.47
C VAL A 442 9.60 5.40 14.10
N GLY A 443 10.85 5.84 13.96
CA GLY A 443 11.36 7.07 14.56
C GLY A 443 11.88 6.90 16.00
N TYR A 444 11.65 5.74 16.63
CA TYR A 444 12.01 5.47 18.03
C TYR A 444 12.97 4.30 18.15
N TRP A 445 14.01 4.48 18.94
CA TRP A 445 14.86 3.39 19.38
C TRP A 445 14.16 2.67 20.55
N ASN A 446 13.50 1.57 20.24
CA ASN A 446 12.73 0.81 21.21
C ASN A 446 13.66 -0.12 22.00
N THR A 447 13.73 0.12 23.33
CA THR A 447 14.17 -0.89 24.30
C THR A 447 12.97 -1.75 24.71
N LYS A 448 13.16 -2.69 25.62
CA LYS A 448 12.04 -3.53 26.08
C LYS A 448 10.86 -2.71 26.64
N TYR A 449 11.11 -1.65 27.42
CA TYR A 449 10.08 -0.91 28.13
C TYR A 449 9.88 0.52 27.63
N ILE A 450 10.90 1.13 27.06
CA ILE A 450 10.91 2.54 26.65
C ILE A 450 11.44 2.66 25.23
N GLY A 451 10.69 3.39 24.40
CA GLY A 451 11.14 3.87 23.09
C GLY A 451 11.70 5.29 23.23
N ILE A 452 12.98 5.50 22.91
CA ILE A 452 13.67 6.80 22.94
C ILE A 452 13.53 7.45 21.57
N GLY A 453 13.08 8.69 21.50
CA GLY A 453 12.87 9.40 20.25
C GLY A 453 11.71 10.41 20.30
N PRO A 454 11.22 10.90 19.15
CA PRO A 454 11.66 10.51 17.80
C PRO A 454 13.01 11.12 17.42
N TYR A 455 13.88 10.30 16.77
CA TYR A 455 15.26 10.71 16.47
C TYR A 455 15.35 11.93 15.55
N TYR A 456 14.39 12.11 14.66
CA TYR A 456 14.37 13.26 13.73
C TYR A 456 14.02 14.59 14.41
N LYS A 457 13.57 14.57 15.69
CA LYS A 457 13.35 15.76 16.55
C LYS A 457 14.48 16.04 17.53
N LEU A 458 15.52 15.19 17.60
CA LEU A 458 16.64 15.38 18.53
C LEU A 458 17.33 16.73 18.35
N ALA A 459 17.40 17.21 17.12
CA ALA A 459 17.98 18.50 16.78
C ALA A 459 17.13 19.20 15.71
N SER A 460 16.98 20.51 15.83
CA SER A 460 16.35 21.36 14.82
C SER A 460 16.87 22.79 14.93
N PHE A 461 16.60 23.60 13.92
CA PHE A 461 16.98 25.02 13.91
C PHE A 461 15.82 25.87 13.42
N ASN A 462 15.49 26.92 14.13
CA ASN A 462 14.51 27.91 13.72
C ASN A 462 14.88 29.31 14.19
N LYS A 463 14.21 30.35 13.65
CA LYS A 463 14.54 31.74 13.95
C LYS A 463 14.23 32.15 15.39
N LEU A 464 13.27 31.53 16.04
CA LEU A 464 12.85 31.87 17.40
C LEU A 464 13.80 31.25 18.44
N GLU A 465 14.02 29.93 18.34
CA GLU A 465 14.78 29.14 19.32
C GLU A 465 16.29 29.09 19.05
N GLY A 466 16.71 29.39 17.82
CA GLY A 466 18.08 29.13 17.36
C GLY A 466 18.27 27.62 17.15
N PHE A 467 19.31 27.05 17.74
CA PHE A 467 19.49 25.60 17.78
C PHE A 467 18.63 25.02 18.90
N ARG A 468 17.79 24.04 18.54
CA ARG A 468 16.92 23.34 19.48
C ARG A 468 17.40 21.90 19.66
N MET A 469 17.60 21.48 20.89
CA MET A 469 17.82 20.10 21.29
C MET A 469 16.56 19.55 21.96
N GLN A 470 16.15 18.35 21.61
CA GLN A 470 14.99 17.70 22.19
C GLN A 470 15.31 16.25 22.56
N LEU A 471 14.95 15.82 23.76
CA LEU A 471 14.98 14.42 24.16
C LEU A 471 13.58 13.99 24.57
N GLY A 472 13.10 12.92 23.95
CA GLY A 472 11.77 12.38 24.21
C GLY A 472 11.78 10.87 24.32
N GLY A 473 10.65 10.34 24.78
CA GLY A 473 10.43 8.91 24.87
C GLY A 473 8.99 8.55 25.11
N ARG A 474 8.69 7.28 24.92
CA ARG A 474 7.36 6.72 25.22
C ARG A 474 7.46 5.29 25.72
N THR A 475 6.43 4.83 26.45
CA THR A 475 6.32 3.42 26.83
C THR A 475 6.06 2.54 25.60
N THR A 476 6.62 1.33 25.63
CA THR A 476 6.38 0.33 24.58
C THR A 476 5.14 -0.52 24.88
N THR A 477 4.73 -1.34 23.93
CA THR A 477 3.62 -2.29 24.07
C THR A 477 3.93 -3.43 25.07
N GLU A 478 5.21 -3.63 25.41
CA GLU A 478 5.63 -4.55 26.49
C GLU A 478 5.26 -4.06 27.88
N VAL A 479 5.19 -2.73 28.07
CA VAL A 479 4.70 -2.15 29.35
C VAL A 479 3.19 -2.30 29.45
N SER A 480 2.48 -1.90 28.42
CA SER A 480 1.02 -2.02 28.35
C SER A 480 0.54 -1.92 26.91
N ARG A 481 -0.45 -2.75 26.56
CA ARG A 481 -1.14 -2.69 25.27
C ARG A 481 -2.40 -1.81 25.32
N THR A 482 -2.74 -1.31 26.50
CA THR A 482 -3.92 -0.45 26.73
C THR A 482 -3.56 0.97 27.12
N VAL A 483 -2.39 1.21 27.71
CA VAL A 483 -1.95 2.54 28.15
C VAL A 483 -0.58 2.84 27.57
N ARG A 484 -0.45 3.98 26.90
CA ARG A 484 0.82 4.52 26.39
C ARG A 484 1.07 5.89 27.03
N VAL A 485 2.22 6.06 27.65
CA VAL A 485 2.67 7.34 28.20
C VAL A 485 3.87 7.80 27.42
N GLY A 486 3.86 9.04 26.98
CA GLY A 486 4.95 9.67 26.24
C GLY A 486 5.27 11.07 26.79
N GLY A 487 6.51 11.53 26.54
CA GLY A 487 6.89 12.88 26.91
C GLY A 487 8.23 13.28 26.31
N TYR A 488 8.52 14.57 26.35
CA TYR A 488 9.78 15.12 25.91
C TYR A 488 10.14 16.41 26.63
N VAL A 489 11.45 16.73 26.63
CA VAL A 489 11.98 18.00 27.06
C VAL A 489 12.83 18.56 25.93
N ALA A 490 12.77 19.87 25.71
CA ALA A 490 13.54 20.56 24.69
C ALA A 490 14.12 21.88 25.25
N TYR A 491 15.23 22.33 24.66
CA TYR A 491 15.89 23.58 25.00
C TYR A 491 16.32 24.31 23.72
N GLY A 492 16.02 25.58 23.63
CA GLY A 492 16.44 26.47 22.55
C GLY A 492 17.60 27.38 23.00
N THR A 493 18.61 27.50 22.15
CA THR A 493 19.83 28.27 22.49
C THR A 493 19.67 29.77 22.35
N ARG A 494 18.66 30.27 21.65
CA ARG A 494 18.43 31.70 21.46
C ARG A 494 17.39 32.27 22.39
N ASP A 495 16.32 31.54 22.65
CA ASP A 495 15.30 31.94 23.62
C ASP A 495 15.62 31.51 25.05
N GLU A 496 16.62 30.65 25.24
CA GLU A 496 17.10 30.16 26.52
C GLU A 496 15.99 29.53 27.40
N GLU A 497 14.91 29.05 26.75
CA GLU A 497 13.76 28.49 27.43
C GLU A 497 13.75 26.97 27.39
N VAL A 498 13.35 26.36 28.49
CA VAL A 498 13.09 24.93 28.60
C VAL A 498 11.63 24.68 28.24
N LYS A 499 11.40 23.79 27.33
CA LYS A 499 10.11 23.40 26.79
C LYS A 499 9.86 21.93 27.05
N GLY A 500 8.60 21.52 26.98
CA GLY A 500 8.28 20.14 27.15
C GLY A 500 6.82 19.83 26.89
N GLY A 501 6.56 18.54 26.81
CA GLY A 501 5.21 18.04 26.64
C GLY A 501 5.09 16.59 27.05
N GLY A 502 3.86 16.19 27.36
CA GLY A 502 3.53 14.83 27.72
C GLY A 502 2.19 14.40 27.14
N SER A 503 2.04 13.11 26.97
CA SER A 503 0.79 12.50 26.52
C SER A 503 0.50 11.21 27.26
N VAL A 504 -0.77 10.97 27.52
CA VAL A 504 -1.29 9.69 28.02
C VAL A 504 -2.39 9.24 27.08
N GLU A 505 -2.25 8.05 26.53
CA GLU A 505 -3.22 7.44 25.65
C GLU A 505 -3.75 6.16 26.27
N VAL A 506 -5.07 6.03 26.34
CA VAL A 506 -5.76 4.86 26.88
C VAL A 506 -6.66 4.27 25.80
N ALA A 507 -6.31 3.07 25.33
CA ALA A 507 -7.08 2.31 24.35
C ALA A 507 -8.02 1.33 25.06
N PHE A 508 -9.33 1.55 24.97
CA PHE A 508 -10.34 0.73 25.65
C PHE A 508 -10.78 -0.49 24.83
N ASN A 509 -10.52 -0.48 23.53
CA ASN A 509 -10.87 -1.58 22.64
C ASN A 509 -9.81 -1.76 21.57
N ARG A 510 -9.54 -3.03 21.20
CA ARG A 510 -8.54 -3.40 20.16
C ARG A 510 -9.16 -3.54 18.77
N HIS A 511 -10.45 -3.85 18.69
CA HIS A 511 -11.13 -4.10 17.39
C HIS A 511 -11.72 -2.84 16.78
N LEU A 512 -12.23 -1.93 17.61
CA LEU A 512 -12.74 -0.61 17.21
C LEU A 512 -11.96 0.46 17.96
N THR A 513 -11.71 1.59 17.31
CA THR A 513 -11.00 2.69 17.95
C THR A 513 -11.87 3.29 19.06
N ARG A 514 -11.53 3.00 20.32
CA ARG A 514 -12.08 3.62 21.52
C ARG A 514 -10.90 4.06 22.37
N LYS A 515 -10.54 5.33 22.24
CA LYS A 515 -9.28 5.84 22.79
C LYS A 515 -9.49 7.20 23.44
N LEU A 516 -8.95 7.36 24.65
CA LEU A 516 -8.79 8.65 25.31
C LEU A 516 -7.34 9.10 25.18
N THR A 517 -7.14 10.30 24.68
CA THR A 517 -5.82 10.93 24.56
C THR A 517 -5.81 12.20 25.41
N LEU A 518 -4.89 12.28 26.35
CA LEU A 518 -4.61 13.47 27.15
C LEU A 518 -3.25 14.00 26.73
N THR A 519 -3.16 15.28 26.38
CA THR A 519 -1.90 15.94 26.03
C THR A 519 -1.74 17.25 26.82
N ALA A 520 -0.51 17.53 27.22
CA ALA A 520 -0.14 18.82 27.78
C ALA A 520 1.22 19.21 27.20
N ARG A 521 1.35 20.47 26.77
CA ARG A 521 2.62 20.98 26.25
C ARG A 521 2.82 22.46 26.55
N HIS A 522 4.08 22.79 26.76
CA HIS A 522 4.63 24.13 26.77
C HIS A 522 5.72 24.17 25.70
N ASP A 523 5.38 24.62 24.49
CA ASP A 523 6.27 24.53 23.34
C ASP A 523 5.95 25.53 22.25
N VAL A 524 6.88 25.74 21.33
CA VAL A 524 6.67 26.59 20.16
C VAL A 524 5.85 25.86 19.09
N MET A 525 4.93 26.59 18.46
CA MET A 525 4.08 26.08 17.39
C MET A 525 3.97 27.09 16.26
N GLN A 526 3.89 26.56 15.02
CA GLN A 526 3.50 27.30 13.83
C GLN A 526 1.98 27.23 13.70
N LEU A 527 1.29 28.36 13.90
CA LEU A 527 -0.14 28.44 13.60
C LEU A 527 -0.36 28.56 12.09
N GLY A 528 -1.44 28.00 11.58
CA GLY A 528 -1.71 27.97 10.13
C GLY A 528 -0.77 27.04 9.35
N ALA A 529 -0.15 26.06 10.00
CA ALA A 529 0.61 25.02 9.33
C ALA A 529 -0.31 23.90 8.83
N GLY A 530 0.08 23.22 7.75
CA GLY A 530 -0.57 22.00 7.28
C GLY A 530 -0.44 20.84 8.29
N GLN A 531 -1.07 19.72 8.00
CA GLN A 531 -1.08 18.54 8.89
C GLN A 531 0.13 17.60 8.66
N ASN A 532 1.14 18.04 7.92
CA ASN A 532 2.30 17.21 7.62
C ASN A 532 3.28 17.18 8.79
N ALA A 533 3.89 16.03 9.06
CA ALA A 533 4.93 15.84 10.08
C ALA A 533 6.16 16.75 9.87
N LEU A 534 6.39 17.23 8.65
CA LEU A 534 7.48 18.18 8.34
C LEU A 534 7.15 19.64 8.68
N THR A 535 5.93 19.94 9.09
CA THR A 535 5.54 21.29 9.58
C THR A 535 5.96 21.52 11.02
N GLU A 536 6.27 20.49 11.77
CA GLU A 536 6.81 20.59 13.12
C GLU A 536 8.33 20.77 13.11
N SER A 537 8.88 21.40 14.18
CA SER A 537 10.33 21.59 14.33
C SER A 537 11.07 20.26 14.36
N ASN A 538 11.77 19.93 13.27
CA ASN A 538 12.61 18.75 13.14
C ASN A 538 13.82 19.05 12.22
N ILE A 539 14.76 18.11 12.14
CA ILE A 539 16.00 18.32 11.37
C ILE A 539 15.73 18.53 9.88
N LEU A 540 14.77 17.82 9.30
CA LEU A 540 14.43 17.93 7.88
C LEU A 540 13.73 19.27 7.57
N SER A 541 12.75 19.65 8.40
CA SER A 541 12.08 20.96 8.25
C SER A 541 13.07 22.12 8.40
N SER A 542 14.10 21.97 9.23
CA SER A 542 15.14 22.98 9.42
C SER A 542 16.04 23.11 8.19
N ILE A 543 16.49 22.00 7.61
CA ILE A 543 17.34 21.98 6.40
C ILE A 543 16.58 22.50 5.18
N LEU A 544 15.31 22.14 5.05
CA LEU A 544 14.46 22.49 3.91
C LEU A 544 13.67 23.79 4.11
N SER A 545 13.92 24.54 5.18
CA SER A 545 13.22 25.78 5.50
C SER A 545 13.48 26.87 4.47
N ARG A 546 12.42 27.58 4.07
CA ARG A 546 12.49 28.82 3.25
C ARG A 546 12.74 30.07 4.08
N GLY A 547 12.83 29.93 5.40
CA GLY A 547 13.09 31.05 6.31
C GLY A 547 11.87 31.84 6.77
N ASP A 548 10.67 31.60 6.22
CA ASP A 548 9.43 32.17 6.73
C ASP A 548 8.87 31.26 7.85
N GLN A 549 9.25 31.56 9.07
CA GLN A 549 8.79 30.87 10.26
C GLN A 549 8.24 31.90 11.26
N ARG A 550 6.95 31.80 11.55
CA ARG A 550 6.22 32.66 12.51
C ARG A 550 5.72 31.83 13.67
N LEU A 551 6.69 31.33 14.44
CA LEU A 551 6.43 30.46 15.60
C LEU A 551 5.95 31.29 16.78
N SER A 552 5.02 30.74 17.55
CA SER A 552 4.56 31.27 18.84
C SER A 552 4.75 30.24 19.94
N MET A 553 5.13 30.72 21.14
CA MET A 553 5.06 29.88 22.34
C MET A 553 3.61 29.60 22.67
N VAL A 554 3.27 28.36 22.95
CA VAL A 554 1.91 27.92 23.23
C VAL A 554 1.91 26.96 24.43
N ASN A 555 1.13 27.32 25.45
CA ASN A 555 0.72 26.39 26.48
C ASN A 555 -0.60 25.74 26.02
N ARG A 556 -0.65 24.43 25.89
CA ARG A 556 -1.86 23.74 25.46
C ARG A 556 -2.09 22.48 26.30
N GLY A 557 -3.29 22.37 26.85
CA GLY A 557 -3.84 21.13 27.40
C GLY A 557 -5.01 20.68 26.55
N GLU A 558 -5.09 19.40 26.25
CA GLU A 558 -6.15 18.86 25.42
C GLU A 558 -6.53 17.44 25.86
N ALA A 559 -7.81 17.16 25.92
CA ALA A 559 -8.37 15.84 26.16
C ALA A 559 -9.30 15.48 25.00
N VAL A 560 -9.05 14.36 24.34
CA VAL A 560 -9.85 13.89 23.18
C VAL A 560 -10.25 12.45 23.40
N TYR A 561 -11.53 12.17 23.33
CA TYR A 561 -12.07 10.82 23.28
C TYR A 561 -12.56 10.49 21.88
N GLU A 562 -12.01 9.44 21.30
CA GLU A 562 -12.39 8.90 19.99
C GLU A 562 -13.24 7.64 20.18
N HIS A 563 -14.36 7.56 19.46
CA HIS A 563 -15.26 6.42 19.50
C HIS A 563 -15.64 5.99 18.08
N GLU A 564 -15.16 4.83 17.68
CA GLU A 564 -15.62 4.15 16.46
C GLU A 564 -16.83 3.30 16.82
N TRP A 565 -18.01 3.63 16.27
CA TRP A 565 -19.27 2.95 16.52
C TRP A 565 -19.36 1.65 15.75
N CYS A 566 -18.97 1.71 14.50
CA CYS A 566 -18.84 0.59 13.60
C CYS A 566 -17.74 0.93 12.58
N HIS A 567 -17.37 -0.04 11.75
CA HIS A 567 -16.36 0.20 10.73
C HIS A 567 -16.78 1.35 9.80
N GLY A 568 -15.99 2.43 9.80
CA GLY A 568 -16.21 3.61 8.97
C GLY A 568 -17.08 4.71 9.58
N VAL A 569 -17.63 4.55 10.79
CA VAL A 569 -18.35 5.61 11.51
C VAL A 569 -17.65 5.89 12.82
N SER A 570 -16.99 7.04 12.90
CA SER A 570 -16.26 7.46 14.09
C SER A 570 -16.69 8.85 14.55
N THR A 571 -16.81 9.03 15.85
CA THR A 571 -17.01 10.34 16.47
C THR A 571 -15.82 10.64 17.37
N PHE A 572 -15.53 11.91 17.53
CA PHE A 572 -14.59 12.38 18.56
C PHE A 572 -15.22 13.53 19.34
N ALA A 573 -14.91 13.59 20.61
CA ALA A 573 -15.29 14.68 21.51
C ALA A 573 -14.09 15.06 22.35
N GLY A 574 -13.91 16.34 22.56
CA GLY A 574 -12.75 16.80 23.32
C GLY A 574 -12.92 18.20 23.90
N ALA A 575 -11.99 18.54 24.76
CA ALA A 575 -11.84 19.85 25.35
C ALA A 575 -10.38 20.29 25.21
N ARG A 576 -10.18 21.53 24.85
CA ARG A 576 -8.87 22.14 24.70
C ARG A 576 -8.82 23.44 25.48
N MET A 577 -7.72 23.66 26.19
CA MET A 577 -7.33 24.95 26.72
C MET A 577 -5.96 25.32 26.15
N GLN A 578 -5.81 26.58 25.75
CA GLN A 578 -4.53 27.06 25.22
C GLN A 578 -4.30 28.52 25.56
N ARG A 579 -3.01 28.84 25.69
CA ARG A 579 -2.53 30.21 25.81
C ARG A 579 -1.41 30.44 24.80
N ILE A 580 -1.61 31.38 23.90
CA ILE A 580 -0.69 31.72 22.81
C ILE A 580 0.00 33.01 23.18
N PHE A 581 1.33 33.03 23.18
CA PHE A 581 2.13 34.19 23.59
C PHE A 581 2.60 35.00 22.37
N ALA A 582 2.58 36.31 22.53
CA ALA A 582 3.15 37.24 21.58
C ALA A 582 4.68 37.14 21.55
N ASN A 583 5.27 37.39 20.40
CA ASN A 583 6.71 37.59 20.25
C ASN A 583 6.99 38.56 19.12
N ARG A 584 8.29 38.87 18.86
CA ARG A 584 8.71 39.81 17.83
C ARG A 584 8.29 39.46 16.39
N TYR A 585 8.02 38.17 16.10
CA TYR A 585 7.60 37.68 14.78
C TYR A 585 6.08 37.62 14.65
N VAL A 586 5.38 37.50 15.77
CA VAL A 586 3.91 37.44 15.86
C VAL A 586 3.46 38.42 16.95
N PRO A 587 3.56 39.73 16.69
CA PRO A 587 3.15 40.76 17.65
C PRO A 587 1.63 40.78 17.79
N MET A 588 1.16 41.03 18.99
CA MET A 588 -0.26 41.17 19.32
C MET A 588 -0.52 42.60 19.78
N LEU A 589 -1.18 43.40 18.95
CA LEU A 589 -1.50 44.79 19.23
C LEU A 589 -3.01 44.99 19.15
N ARG A 590 -3.57 45.74 20.12
CA ARG A 590 -4.94 46.20 20.01
C ARG A 590 -5.05 47.38 19.01
N PRO A 591 -6.27 47.70 18.53
CA PRO A 591 -6.47 48.86 17.64
C PRO A 591 -6.01 50.21 18.22
N ASP A 592 -5.99 50.32 19.52
CA ASP A 592 -5.48 51.52 20.27
C ASP A 592 -3.94 51.52 20.40
N GLY A 593 -3.23 50.52 19.82
CA GLY A 593 -1.79 50.39 19.89
C GLY A 593 -1.25 49.73 21.15
N VAL A 594 -2.09 49.33 22.09
CA VAL A 594 -1.69 48.66 23.32
C VAL A 594 -1.23 47.25 23.05
N PRO A 595 0.00 46.82 23.43
CA PRO A 595 0.46 45.46 23.25
C PRO A 595 -0.25 44.49 24.18
N VAL A 596 -0.57 43.29 23.67
CA VAL A 596 -1.14 42.17 24.40
C VAL A 596 -0.10 41.05 24.45
N ASN A 597 0.17 40.55 25.63
CA ASN A 597 1.21 39.53 25.83
C ASN A 597 0.77 38.13 25.45
N SER A 598 -0.52 37.83 25.54
CA SER A 598 -1.04 36.49 25.22
C SER A 598 -2.54 36.49 24.92
N VAL A 599 -2.98 35.49 24.17
CA VAL A 599 -4.39 35.17 23.93
C VAL A 599 -4.67 33.83 24.58
N SER A 600 -5.72 33.78 25.40
CA SER A 600 -6.19 32.55 26.07
C SER A 600 -7.50 32.08 25.46
N ASP A 601 -7.63 30.77 25.22
CA ASP A 601 -8.77 30.14 24.60
C ASP A 601 -9.08 28.81 25.29
N ALA A 602 -10.35 28.60 25.58
CA ALA A 602 -10.85 27.30 26.00
C ALA A 602 -12.04 26.92 25.13
N ALA A 603 -12.01 25.73 24.58
CA ALA A 603 -13.02 25.25 23.64
C ALA A 603 -13.33 23.79 23.85
N VAL A 604 -14.59 23.43 23.62
CA VAL A 604 -15.02 22.04 23.43
C VAL A 604 -15.20 21.79 21.94
N HIS A 605 -14.94 20.57 21.51
CA HIS A 605 -15.08 20.18 20.13
C HIS A 605 -15.67 18.79 20.01
N VAL A 606 -16.50 18.60 18.99
CA VAL A 606 -17.07 17.31 18.61
C VAL A 606 -16.93 17.15 17.11
N GLY A 607 -16.79 15.92 16.67
CA GLY A 607 -16.73 15.67 15.23
C GLY A 607 -17.19 14.28 14.85
N LEU A 608 -17.48 14.15 13.57
CA LEU A 608 -17.94 12.93 12.92
C LEU A 608 -17.06 12.65 11.70
N ARG A 609 -16.63 11.42 11.56
CA ARG A 609 -15.93 10.92 10.36
C ARG A 609 -16.69 9.73 9.81
N LEU A 610 -17.03 9.82 8.53
CA LEU A 610 -17.71 8.76 7.78
C LEU A 610 -16.82 8.27 6.65
N SER A 611 -16.59 6.97 6.59
CA SER A 611 -15.88 6.31 5.51
C SER A 611 -16.57 4.99 5.18
N LYS A 612 -16.66 4.65 3.91
CA LYS A 612 -17.24 3.39 3.45
C LYS A 612 -16.15 2.54 2.81
N ASN A 613 -16.08 1.25 3.20
CA ASN A 613 -15.11 0.29 2.66
C ASN A 613 -13.66 0.81 2.71
N GLU A 614 -13.31 1.51 3.77
CA GLU A 614 -11.96 1.98 4.00
C GLU A 614 -11.08 0.82 4.46
N THR A 615 -9.99 0.60 3.76
CA THR A 615 -8.96 -0.34 4.21
C THR A 615 -8.13 0.33 5.30
N VAL A 616 -8.06 -0.29 6.48
CA VAL A 616 -7.33 0.26 7.62
C VAL A 616 -6.37 -0.76 8.20
N TYR A 617 -5.17 -0.29 8.51
CA TYR A 617 -4.21 -1.04 9.32
C TYR A 617 -4.31 -0.55 10.77
N ARG A 618 -4.51 -1.49 11.70
CA ARG A 618 -4.68 -1.19 13.14
C ARG A 618 -3.44 -1.61 13.90
N MET A 619 -2.90 -0.67 14.65
CA MET A 619 -1.89 -0.89 15.67
C MET A 619 -2.53 -0.71 17.05
N PRO A 620 -1.90 -1.12 18.15
CA PRO A 620 -2.51 -1.02 19.49
C PRO A 620 -3.05 0.36 19.86
N PHE A 621 -2.39 1.44 19.41
CA PHE A 621 -2.78 2.81 19.72
C PHE A 621 -3.09 3.67 18.51
N ASP A 622 -2.81 3.18 17.30
CA ASP A 622 -2.87 3.97 16.08
C ASP A 622 -3.68 3.22 15.00
N LYS A 623 -4.37 3.99 14.16
CA LYS A 623 -5.10 3.50 13.01
C LYS A 623 -4.59 4.21 11.78
N GLN A 624 -4.11 3.48 10.80
CA GLN A 624 -3.65 4.04 9.54
C GLN A 624 -4.63 3.68 8.42
N SER A 625 -5.10 4.69 7.71
CA SER A 625 -5.90 4.52 6.50
C SER A 625 -4.98 4.14 5.33
N MET A 626 -5.34 3.06 4.64
CA MET A 626 -4.69 2.61 3.40
C MET A 626 -5.46 3.11 2.16
N GLY A 627 -6.58 3.83 2.38
CA GLY A 627 -7.41 4.40 1.34
C GLY A 627 -8.83 3.83 1.32
N SER A 628 -9.68 4.48 0.54
CA SER A 628 -11.07 4.08 0.30
C SER A 628 -11.44 4.37 -1.16
N VAL A 629 -12.21 3.48 -1.75
CA VAL A 629 -12.82 3.68 -3.07
C VAL A 629 -13.93 4.75 -3.02
N TYR A 630 -14.49 4.99 -1.83
CA TYR A 630 -15.56 5.97 -1.61
C TYR A 630 -15.02 7.24 -0.96
N PRO A 631 -15.73 8.37 -1.10
CA PRO A 631 -15.38 9.58 -0.38
C PRO A 631 -15.36 9.39 1.14
N ILE A 632 -14.40 10.04 1.80
CA ILE A 632 -14.34 10.15 3.25
C ILE A 632 -14.85 11.53 3.63
N LEU A 633 -15.87 11.57 4.49
CA LEU A 633 -16.50 12.79 4.97
C LEU A 633 -16.06 13.07 6.41
N THR A 634 -15.81 14.34 6.70
CA THR A 634 -15.53 14.82 8.07
C THR A 634 -16.40 16.02 8.36
N LEU A 635 -16.95 16.07 9.57
CA LEU A 635 -17.67 17.21 10.11
C LEU A 635 -17.12 17.50 11.49
N GLY A 636 -16.96 18.78 11.83
CA GLY A 636 -16.48 19.24 13.11
C GLY A 636 -17.27 20.45 13.60
N PHE A 637 -17.55 20.47 14.88
CA PHE A 637 -18.10 21.61 15.59
C PHE A 637 -17.25 21.91 16.81
N SER A 638 -16.94 23.19 17.02
CA SER A 638 -16.23 23.64 18.22
C SER A 638 -16.93 24.86 18.80
N ALA A 639 -16.96 24.94 20.11
CA ALA A 639 -17.48 26.08 20.85
C ALA A 639 -16.44 26.61 21.84
N GLY A 640 -16.07 27.87 21.69
CA GLY A 640 -15.27 28.60 22.66
C GLY A 640 -16.12 28.94 23.89
N ILE A 641 -15.56 28.70 25.06
CA ILE A 641 -16.28 28.88 26.35
C ILE A 641 -15.58 29.99 27.13
N PRO A 642 -16.16 31.19 27.21
CA PRO A 642 -15.62 32.26 28.04
C PRO A 642 -15.70 31.88 29.53
N ASP A 643 -14.77 32.42 30.31
CA ASP A 643 -14.70 32.28 31.78
C ASP A 643 -14.44 30.84 32.30
N ALA A 644 -14.49 29.84 31.46
CA ALA A 644 -14.11 28.48 31.80
C ALA A 644 -12.63 28.24 31.45
N LEU A 645 -11.86 27.61 32.36
CA LEU A 645 -10.46 27.23 32.11
C LEU A 645 -9.59 28.37 31.54
N HIS A 646 -9.84 29.60 32.01
CA HIS A 646 -9.20 30.84 31.53
C HIS A 646 -9.50 31.19 30.07
N GLY A 647 -10.57 30.67 29.46
CA GLY A 647 -11.06 31.06 28.12
C GLY A 647 -11.53 32.54 28.15
N SER A 648 -11.22 33.25 27.07
CA SER A 648 -11.57 34.68 26.94
C SER A 648 -12.57 34.97 25.82
N TYR A 649 -12.89 33.94 24.98
CA TYR A 649 -13.65 34.16 23.73
C TYR A 649 -14.84 33.21 23.64
N GLU A 650 -16.00 33.79 23.28
CA GLU A 650 -17.19 33.05 22.89
C GLU A 650 -17.26 32.99 21.37
N TYR A 651 -17.26 31.80 20.81
CA TYR A 651 -17.39 31.58 19.39
C TYR A 651 -17.91 30.18 19.11
N TYR A 652 -18.48 30.01 17.90
CA TYR A 652 -18.89 28.72 17.38
C TYR A 652 -18.19 28.51 16.03
N ARG A 653 -17.59 27.36 15.84
CA ARG A 653 -16.88 27.00 14.63
C ARG A 653 -17.45 25.73 14.04
N LEU A 654 -17.91 25.79 12.80
CA LEU A 654 -18.38 24.64 12.03
C LEU A 654 -17.42 24.40 10.87
N GLU A 655 -16.95 23.17 10.72
CA GLU A 655 -16.03 22.75 9.68
C GLU A 655 -16.52 21.47 9.02
N GLY A 656 -16.25 21.32 7.72
CA GLY A 656 -16.53 20.11 6.97
C GLY A 656 -15.45 19.84 5.93
N GLY A 657 -15.26 18.57 5.60
CA GLY A 657 -14.28 18.18 4.61
C GLY A 657 -14.69 16.91 3.88
N ILE A 658 -14.29 16.83 2.61
CA ILE A 658 -14.45 15.67 1.75
C ILE A 658 -13.07 15.33 1.19
N ARG A 659 -12.67 14.06 1.31
CA ARG A 659 -11.49 13.51 0.65
C ARG A 659 -11.94 12.37 -0.25
N TYR A 660 -11.50 12.42 -1.52
CA TYR A 660 -11.88 11.42 -2.50
C TYR A 660 -10.76 11.15 -3.49
N ARG A 661 -10.54 9.87 -3.81
CA ARG A 661 -9.60 9.43 -4.83
C ARG A 661 -10.30 8.64 -5.93
N PRO A 662 -10.88 9.31 -6.95
CA PRO A 662 -11.39 8.63 -8.13
C PRO A 662 -10.25 8.08 -8.98
N GLU A 663 -10.36 6.81 -9.30
CA GLU A 663 -9.52 6.16 -10.29
C GLU A 663 -10.11 6.40 -11.68
N LEU A 664 -9.29 6.82 -12.62
CA LEU A 664 -9.68 7.22 -13.99
C LEU A 664 -8.89 6.46 -15.06
N PRO A 665 -8.95 5.12 -15.10
CA PRO A 665 -8.22 4.34 -16.11
C PRO A 665 -8.69 4.71 -17.53
N PRO A 666 -7.77 4.82 -18.52
CA PRO A 666 -6.32 4.58 -18.46
C PRO A 666 -5.48 5.81 -18.09
N VAL A 667 -6.09 6.94 -17.73
CA VAL A 667 -5.40 8.23 -17.54
C VAL A 667 -4.96 8.47 -16.09
N GLY A 668 -4.97 7.44 -15.25
CA GLY A 668 -4.47 7.51 -13.88
C GLY A 668 -5.55 7.74 -12.83
N TYR A 669 -5.27 8.57 -11.82
CA TYR A 669 -6.19 8.87 -10.71
C TYR A 669 -6.05 10.32 -10.26
N SER A 670 -7.09 10.81 -9.56
CA SER A 670 -7.05 12.13 -8.92
C SER A 670 -7.12 12.02 -7.40
N ASP A 671 -6.39 12.87 -6.69
CA ASP A 671 -6.56 13.12 -5.27
C ASP A 671 -7.29 14.45 -5.09
N ILE A 672 -8.45 14.42 -4.47
CA ILE A 672 -9.31 15.58 -4.28
C ILE A 672 -9.58 15.74 -2.79
N THR A 673 -9.27 16.93 -2.26
CA THR A 673 -9.66 17.32 -0.90
C THR A 673 -10.34 18.67 -0.97
N VAL A 674 -11.54 18.77 -0.45
CA VAL A 674 -12.28 20.01 -0.29
C VAL A 674 -12.61 20.18 1.18
N GLN A 675 -12.34 21.37 1.73
CA GLN A 675 -12.63 21.69 3.12
C GLN A 675 -13.29 23.06 3.16
N GLY A 676 -14.16 23.26 4.13
CA GLY A 676 -14.77 24.56 4.36
C GLY A 676 -15.25 24.69 5.80
N GLY A 677 -15.50 25.91 6.18
CA GLY A 677 -16.03 26.18 7.50
C GLY A 677 -16.43 27.63 7.72
N ARG A 678 -17.03 27.86 8.88
CA ARG A 678 -17.42 29.19 9.35
C ARG A 678 -17.23 29.31 10.85
N ILE A 679 -16.72 30.49 11.26
CA ILE A 679 -16.58 30.90 12.64
C ILE A 679 -17.61 32.00 12.89
N PHE A 680 -18.40 31.84 13.91
CA PHE A 680 -19.38 32.79 14.40
C PHE A 680 -18.86 33.40 15.72
N GLY A 681 -18.97 34.69 15.88
CA GLY A 681 -18.45 35.40 17.02
C GLY A 681 -17.17 36.19 16.70
N LYS A 682 -16.82 37.06 17.64
CA LYS A 682 -15.64 37.92 17.54
C LYS A 682 -14.43 37.21 18.16
N VAL A 683 -13.38 37.03 17.37
CA VAL A 683 -12.17 36.32 17.79
C VAL A 683 -10.90 37.03 17.32
N PRO A 684 -9.79 36.93 18.05
CA PRO A 684 -8.49 37.42 17.57
C PRO A 684 -7.97 36.56 16.43
N TYR A 685 -7.07 37.10 15.62
CA TYR A 685 -6.58 36.44 14.41
C TYR A 685 -5.97 35.04 14.64
N GLN A 686 -5.44 34.76 15.83
CA GLN A 686 -4.90 33.44 16.18
C GLN A 686 -5.98 32.35 16.24
N LEU A 687 -7.22 32.70 16.44
CA LEU A 687 -8.36 31.78 16.47
C LEU A 687 -9.14 31.75 15.15
N LEU A 688 -8.88 32.67 14.21
CA LEU A 688 -9.40 32.60 12.85
C LEU A 688 -8.82 31.39 12.09
N LYS A 689 -9.42 31.10 10.95
CA LYS A 689 -8.80 30.17 10.00
C LYS A 689 -7.61 30.86 9.34
N LEU A 690 -6.41 30.53 9.80
CA LEU A 690 -5.17 30.84 9.11
C LEU A 690 -4.96 29.80 8.02
N HIS A 691 -4.83 30.20 6.77
CA HIS A 691 -4.68 29.28 5.66
C HIS A 691 -3.29 28.66 5.63
N GLU A 692 -3.22 27.42 5.20
CA GLU A 692 -2.04 26.57 5.29
C GLU A 692 -0.96 27.01 4.29
N GLY A 693 -0.01 27.85 4.74
CA GLY A 693 1.20 28.17 4.00
C GLY A 693 2.25 27.09 4.08
N ASN A 694 3.20 27.07 3.17
CA ASN A 694 4.34 26.16 3.18
C ASN A 694 5.67 26.91 3.30
N GLY A 695 6.25 26.88 4.49
CA GLY A 695 7.56 27.48 4.78
C GLY A 695 8.76 26.61 4.41
N THR A 696 8.59 25.52 3.65
CA THR A 696 9.65 24.58 3.30
C THR A 696 9.71 24.31 1.80
N TYR A 697 10.86 23.84 1.32
CA TYR A 697 11.00 23.28 -0.04
C TYR A 697 10.40 21.90 -0.19
N PHE A 698 9.85 21.31 0.87
CA PHE A 698 9.18 20.04 0.80
C PHE A 698 7.72 20.22 0.35
N TYR A 699 7.25 19.34 -0.52
CA TYR A 699 5.87 19.41 -1.02
C TYR A 699 4.88 18.91 0.05
N ASP A 700 3.87 19.71 0.33
CA ASP A 700 2.74 19.34 1.17
C ASP A 700 1.45 19.37 0.32
N PRO A 701 0.74 18.21 0.17
CA PRO A 701 -0.48 18.16 -0.62
C PRO A 701 -1.62 19.00 -0.02
N TYR A 702 -1.57 19.31 1.27
CA TYR A 702 -2.60 20.04 2.02
C TYR A 702 -2.20 21.44 2.42
N ALA A 703 -1.11 21.98 1.86
CA ALA A 703 -0.67 23.35 2.06
C ALA A 703 -0.39 24.03 0.73
N PHE A 704 -0.50 25.35 0.70
CA PHE A 704 -0.22 26.18 -0.47
C PHE A 704 1.29 26.40 -0.62
N SER A 705 1.81 26.05 -1.76
CA SER A 705 3.26 26.06 -2.02
C SER A 705 3.87 27.45 -2.14
N CYS A 706 3.10 28.43 -2.63
CA CYS A 706 3.53 29.83 -2.80
C CYS A 706 2.94 30.77 -1.74
N MET A 707 2.14 30.29 -0.81
CA MET A 707 1.56 31.09 0.28
C MET A 707 2.48 31.08 1.49
N ASN A 708 2.71 32.24 2.07
CA ASN A 708 3.45 32.38 3.32
C ASN A 708 2.56 32.13 4.54
N PHE A 709 3.17 31.79 5.67
CA PHE A 709 2.44 31.72 6.93
C PHE A 709 1.87 33.08 7.31
N TYR A 710 0.65 33.12 7.85
CA TYR A 710 -0.07 34.34 8.22
C TYR A 710 -0.30 35.31 7.05
N GLU A 711 -0.38 34.82 5.81
CA GLU A 711 -0.68 35.67 4.67
C GLU A 711 -2.18 35.96 4.57
N PHE A 712 -3.01 34.95 4.80
CA PHE A 712 -4.45 35.08 4.73
C PHE A 712 -5.15 34.48 5.94
N ALA A 713 -6.22 35.18 6.37
CA ALA A 713 -7.15 34.72 7.38
C ALA A 713 -8.60 34.83 6.93
N SER A 714 -9.44 33.97 7.44
CA SER A 714 -10.88 33.94 7.15
C SER A 714 -11.71 33.50 8.35
N ASP A 715 -12.93 34.01 8.47
CA ASP A 715 -13.96 33.48 9.38
C ASP A 715 -14.99 32.63 8.64
N ALA A 716 -15.08 32.72 7.31
CA ALA A 716 -15.76 31.75 6.45
C ALA A 716 -14.89 31.42 5.24
N TRP A 717 -14.76 30.14 4.88
CA TRP A 717 -13.86 29.72 3.82
C TRP A 717 -14.28 28.42 3.15
N VAL A 718 -13.77 28.25 1.93
CA VAL A 718 -13.70 26.97 1.22
C VAL A 718 -12.32 26.86 0.59
N SER A 719 -11.63 25.74 0.82
CA SER A 719 -10.34 25.44 0.19
C SER A 719 -10.43 24.10 -0.53
N TRP A 720 -9.68 24.00 -1.64
CA TRP A 720 -9.58 22.76 -2.40
C TRP A 720 -8.12 22.48 -2.73
N PHE A 721 -7.79 21.20 -2.73
CA PHE A 721 -6.50 20.65 -3.11
C PHE A 721 -6.77 19.52 -4.09
N TRP A 722 -6.28 19.64 -5.31
CA TRP A 722 -6.45 18.67 -6.36
C TRP A 722 -5.12 18.32 -7.00
N GLU A 723 -4.86 17.02 -7.10
CA GLU A 723 -3.73 16.46 -7.84
C GLU A 723 -4.25 15.41 -8.80
N HIS A 724 -3.70 15.39 -10.02
CA HIS A 724 -3.98 14.35 -10.98
C HIS A 724 -2.69 13.67 -11.41
N HIS A 725 -2.61 12.36 -11.17
CA HIS A 725 -1.47 11.51 -11.50
C HIS A 725 -1.77 10.71 -12.75
N PHE A 726 -1.07 11.00 -13.85
CA PHE A 726 -1.28 10.33 -15.15
C PHE A 726 -0.60 8.97 -15.28
N ASN A 727 0.19 8.54 -14.30
CA ASN A 727 0.92 7.28 -14.29
C ASN A 727 1.85 7.07 -15.52
N GLY A 728 2.35 8.15 -16.11
CA GLY A 728 3.28 8.11 -17.25
C GLY A 728 2.61 7.94 -18.61
N VAL A 729 1.33 8.22 -18.73
CA VAL A 729 0.59 8.14 -20.02
C VAL A 729 1.15 9.10 -21.06
N LEU A 730 1.62 10.27 -20.65
CA LEU A 730 2.20 11.28 -21.56
C LEU A 730 3.71 11.08 -21.71
N LEU A 731 4.47 11.14 -20.62
CA LEU A 731 5.93 11.04 -20.62
C LEU A 731 6.43 9.66 -21.07
N GLY A 732 5.67 8.60 -20.82
CA GLY A 732 5.98 7.25 -21.30
C GLY A 732 5.90 7.06 -22.82
N ARG A 733 5.37 8.04 -23.56
CA ARG A 733 5.38 8.04 -25.04
C ARG A 733 6.66 8.61 -25.64
N LEU A 734 7.42 9.37 -24.86
CA LEU A 734 8.66 9.99 -25.30
C LEU A 734 9.83 8.97 -25.22
N PRO A 735 10.52 8.65 -26.31
CA PRO A 735 11.46 7.53 -26.39
C PRO A 735 12.57 7.53 -25.34
N LEU A 736 13.13 8.71 -25.03
CA LEU A 736 14.19 8.84 -24.03
C LEU A 736 13.63 8.81 -22.60
N ILE A 737 12.52 9.49 -22.35
CA ILE A 737 11.91 9.63 -21.03
C ILE A 737 11.25 8.31 -20.61
N LYS A 738 10.73 7.53 -21.55
CA LYS A 738 10.19 6.18 -21.30
C LYS A 738 11.17 5.30 -20.52
N LYS A 739 12.49 5.39 -20.82
CA LYS A 739 13.51 4.61 -20.11
C LYS A 739 13.71 5.05 -18.66
N LEU A 740 13.43 6.32 -18.35
CA LEU A 740 13.52 6.88 -17.01
C LEU A 740 12.29 6.54 -16.14
N LYS A 741 11.19 6.08 -16.77
CA LYS A 741 9.92 5.74 -16.12
C LYS A 741 9.31 6.94 -15.34
N TRP A 742 9.60 8.16 -15.75
CA TRP A 742 9.03 9.35 -15.15
C TRP A 742 7.53 9.44 -15.41
N ARG A 743 6.81 10.01 -14.45
CA ARG A 743 5.36 10.16 -14.49
C ARG A 743 5.00 11.62 -14.27
N GLU A 744 4.03 12.10 -14.96
CA GLU A 744 3.52 13.47 -14.87
C GLU A 744 2.41 13.57 -13.83
N VAL A 745 2.38 14.72 -13.14
CA VAL A 745 1.34 15.09 -12.17
C VAL A 745 0.91 16.54 -12.48
N LEU A 746 -0.40 16.79 -12.42
CA LEU A 746 -0.94 18.16 -12.40
C LEU A 746 -1.42 18.48 -10.98
N VAL A 747 -1.22 19.73 -10.58
CA VAL A 747 -1.60 20.25 -9.27
C VAL A 747 -2.44 21.50 -9.45
N CYS A 748 -3.55 21.61 -8.71
CA CYS A 748 -4.35 22.82 -8.59
C CYS A 748 -4.86 22.94 -7.16
N LYS A 749 -4.52 24.05 -6.51
CA LYS A 749 -4.92 24.35 -5.14
C LYS A 749 -5.54 25.73 -5.09
N GLY A 750 -6.53 25.92 -4.25
CA GLY A 750 -7.08 27.24 -4.07
C GLY A 750 -7.88 27.38 -2.79
N VAL A 751 -8.11 28.63 -2.42
CA VAL A 751 -8.95 29.02 -1.30
C VAL A 751 -9.69 30.31 -1.61
N TRP A 752 -10.92 30.34 -1.16
CA TRP A 752 -11.76 31.53 -1.12
C TRP A 752 -12.33 31.66 0.29
N GLY A 753 -12.34 32.89 0.82
CA GLY A 753 -12.85 33.12 2.15
C GLY A 753 -13.18 34.58 2.41
N THR A 754 -13.91 34.84 3.47
CA THR A 754 -14.35 36.17 3.89
C THR A 754 -13.94 36.45 5.32
N LEU A 755 -13.96 37.72 5.66
CA LEU A 755 -13.83 38.22 7.03
C LEU A 755 -14.95 39.20 7.36
N SER A 756 -15.64 38.98 8.45
CA SER A 756 -16.57 39.95 9.02
C SER A 756 -15.82 41.18 9.49
N ARG A 757 -16.51 42.30 9.62
CA ARG A 757 -15.93 43.55 10.13
C ARG A 757 -15.35 43.40 11.55
N GLU A 758 -15.97 42.58 12.36
CA GLU A 758 -15.59 42.25 13.75
C GLU A 758 -14.29 41.48 13.84
N ASN A 759 -13.94 40.72 12.81
CA ASN A 759 -12.76 39.85 12.77
C ASN A 759 -11.64 40.38 11.86
N ASN A 760 -11.90 41.47 11.13
CA ASN A 760 -10.93 42.05 10.20
C ASN A 760 -10.01 43.04 10.87
N GLY A 761 -8.84 42.61 11.30
CA GLY A 761 -7.77 43.44 11.90
C GLY A 761 -6.84 44.18 10.91
N SER A 762 -7.16 44.24 9.61
CA SER A 762 -6.29 44.78 8.58
C SER A 762 -6.35 46.31 8.42
N THR A 763 -7.36 46.97 9.01
CA THR A 763 -7.60 48.43 8.83
C THR A 763 -7.56 49.18 10.16
N ALA A 764 -7.07 50.42 10.12
CA ALA A 764 -7.16 51.36 11.24
C ALA A 764 -8.66 51.65 11.55
N GLY A 765 -9.05 51.67 12.82
CA GLY A 765 -10.43 51.83 13.23
C GLY A 765 -11.28 50.57 13.14
N THR A 766 -10.64 49.42 13.02
CA THR A 766 -11.26 48.11 13.03
C THR A 766 -12.02 47.81 14.36
N GLN A 767 -13.05 47.03 14.27
CA GLN A 767 -13.74 46.46 15.44
C GLN A 767 -13.07 45.16 15.98
N ALA A 768 -12.03 44.67 15.28
CA ALA A 768 -11.31 43.46 15.71
C ALA A 768 -10.58 43.65 17.04
N ASP A 769 -10.41 42.56 17.80
CA ASP A 769 -9.70 42.65 19.11
C ASP A 769 -8.21 42.93 18.94
N LEU A 770 -7.61 42.40 17.90
CA LEU A 770 -6.20 42.56 17.58
C LEU A 770 -6.00 43.00 16.12
N LEU A 771 -5.02 43.85 15.91
CA LEU A 771 -4.52 44.18 14.57
C LEU A 771 -3.83 42.96 13.96
N PHE A 772 -3.93 42.83 12.65
CA PHE A 772 -3.22 41.80 11.91
C PHE A 772 -1.71 42.08 11.88
N PRO A 773 -0.86 41.05 11.96
CA PRO A 773 0.55 41.21 11.65
C PRO A 773 0.75 41.76 10.24
N ALA A 774 1.88 42.45 10.02
CA ALA A 774 2.22 43.02 8.73
C ALA A 774 2.14 41.96 7.61
N GLY A 775 1.47 42.33 6.50
CA GLY A 775 1.27 41.47 5.33
C GLY A 775 0.09 40.49 5.42
N MET A 776 -0.62 40.41 6.54
CA MET A 776 -1.82 39.54 6.68
C MET A 776 -3.07 40.27 6.17
N THR A 777 -3.90 39.58 5.42
CA THR A 777 -5.14 40.13 4.84
C THR A 777 -6.25 39.08 4.75
N SER A 778 -7.46 39.50 4.32
CA SER A 778 -8.52 38.58 3.91
C SER A 778 -8.26 37.99 2.51
N VAL A 779 -8.88 36.89 2.19
CA VAL A 779 -8.82 36.20 0.88
C VAL A 779 -10.20 36.27 0.18
N SER A 780 -10.79 37.48 0.17
CA SER A 780 -12.11 37.73 -0.44
C SER A 780 -12.14 37.46 -1.96
N ASP A 781 -11.02 37.69 -2.64
CA ASP A 781 -10.81 37.22 -4.01
C ASP A 781 -10.12 35.85 -3.93
N PRO A 782 -10.52 34.87 -4.77
CA PRO A 782 -9.94 33.53 -4.69
C PRO A 782 -8.42 33.52 -4.88
N TYR A 783 -7.71 32.88 -3.96
CA TYR A 783 -6.30 32.53 -4.12
C TYR A 783 -6.18 31.22 -4.85
N VAL A 784 -5.40 31.16 -5.91
CA VAL A 784 -5.22 29.96 -6.74
C VAL A 784 -3.76 29.75 -7.06
N GLU A 785 -3.32 28.51 -6.93
CA GLU A 785 -2.04 27.98 -7.40
C GLU A 785 -2.29 26.84 -8.38
N ALA A 786 -1.49 26.77 -9.44
CA ALA A 786 -1.46 25.60 -10.31
C ALA A 786 -0.03 25.27 -10.74
N GLY A 787 0.18 24.03 -11.05
CA GLY A 787 1.51 23.57 -11.42
C GLY A 787 1.52 22.18 -12.02
N PHE A 788 2.72 21.78 -12.39
CA PHE A 788 2.97 20.40 -12.80
C PHE A 788 4.15 19.83 -12.03
N GLY A 789 4.11 18.53 -11.83
CA GLY A 789 5.16 17.77 -11.21
C GLY A 789 5.64 16.63 -12.09
N VAL A 790 6.85 16.20 -11.83
CA VAL A 790 7.40 14.96 -12.34
C VAL A 790 7.72 14.07 -11.15
N GLU A 791 7.04 12.95 -11.08
CA GLU A 791 7.28 11.92 -10.07
C GLU A 791 8.07 10.74 -10.63
N ASN A 792 8.52 9.86 -9.75
CA ASN A 792 9.31 8.70 -10.09
C ASN A 792 10.76 9.02 -10.53
N ILE A 793 11.28 10.16 -10.18
CA ILE A 793 12.69 10.52 -10.40
C ILE A 793 13.53 9.62 -9.48
N PHE A 794 14.41 8.80 -10.08
CA PHE A 794 15.15 7.74 -9.37
C PHE A 794 14.23 6.82 -8.54
N ARG A 795 12.94 6.68 -8.92
CA ARG A 795 11.89 5.89 -8.25
C ARG A 795 11.53 6.35 -6.83
N LEU A 796 12.08 7.46 -6.36
CA LEU A 796 11.94 7.94 -4.98
C LEU A 796 11.44 9.36 -4.89
N PHE A 797 11.82 10.21 -5.84
CA PHE A 797 11.62 11.63 -5.75
C PHE A 797 10.51 12.12 -6.68
N ARG A 798 9.85 13.16 -6.23
CA ARG A 798 8.94 13.97 -7.00
C ARG A 798 9.40 15.43 -6.90
N VAL A 799 9.37 16.15 -8.02
CA VAL A 799 9.65 17.57 -8.12
C VAL A 799 8.44 18.27 -8.72
N ASP A 800 7.92 19.26 -8.04
CA ASP A 800 6.78 20.06 -8.46
C ASP A 800 7.20 21.48 -8.73
N CYS A 801 6.76 22.04 -9.86
CA CYS A 801 6.85 23.44 -10.23
C CYS A 801 5.46 24.06 -10.13
N ILE A 802 5.26 24.99 -9.21
CA ILE A 802 3.96 25.55 -8.88
C ILE A 802 4.01 27.06 -9.04
N TRP A 803 3.01 27.61 -9.70
CA TRP A 803 2.83 29.04 -9.95
C TRP A 803 1.62 29.55 -9.18
N ARG A 804 1.82 30.69 -8.53
CA ARG A 804 0.75 31.50 -7.98
C ARG A 804 0.06 32.22 -9.11
N LEU A 805 -1.24 32.03 -9.30
CA LEU A 805 -2.01 32.57 -10.42
C LEU A 805 -2.73 33.87 -10.07
N THR A 806 -3.13 34.02 -8.80
CA THR A 806 -3.83 35.19 -8.27
C THR A 806 -3.02 35.86 -7.17
N HIS A 807 -3.41 37.05 -6.71
CA HIS A 807 -2.71 37.80 -5.64
C HIS A 807 -1.21 37.95 -5.90
N ARG A 808 -0.82 38.24 -7.14
CA ARG A 808 0.58 38.26 -7.62
C ARG A 808 1.34 39.55 -7.29
N SER A 809 0.67 40.57 -6.80
CA SER A 809 1.27 41.84 -6.43
C SER A 809 1.38 41.95 -4.91
N PRO A 810 2.58 42.24 -4.35
CA PRO A 810 2.76 42.38 -2.91
C PRO A 810 2.03 43.63 -2.40
N LYS A 811 1.40 43.47 -1.23
CA LYS A 811 0.88 44.61 -0.45
C LYS A 811 2.01 45.21 0.42
N PRO A 812 1.88 46.45 0.93
CA PRO A 812 2.89 47.01 1.80
C PRO A 812 3.23 46.11 2.99
N GLY A 813 4.50 45.81 3.19
CA GLY A 813 4.99 44.91 4.24
C GLY A 813 4.83 43.43 3.94
N GLN A 814 4.41 43.04 2.72
CA GLN A 814 4.22 41.66 2.29
C GLN A 814 5.35 41.26 1.33
N GLU A 815 6.03 40.14 1.67
CA GLU A 815 6.86 39.42 0.70
C GLU A 815 6.01 38.30 0.11
N ILE A 816 5.91 38.21 -1.21
CA ILE A 816 5.15 37.16 -1.89
C ILE A 816 6.06 36.31 -2.75
N GLN A 817 5.70 35.06 -2.87
CA GLN A 817 6.33 34.10 -3.75
C GLN A 817 5.38 33.75 -4.90
N ASN A 818 5.79 34.06 -6.15
CA ASN A 818 4.97 33.81 -7.34
C ASN A 818 5.26 32.42 -7.99
N PHE A 819 6.37 31.79 -7.59
CA PHE A 819 6.80 30.52 -8.11
C PHE A 819 7.49 29.69 -7.00
N ALA A 820 7.19 28.42 -6.92
CA ALA A 820 7.79 27.50 -5.97
C ALA A 820 8.24 26.23 -6.69
N VAL A 821 9.42 25.74 -6.28
CA VAL A 821 9.87 24.38 -6.59
C VAL A 821 9.84 23.59 -5.30
N ASN A 822 9.09 22.49 -5.31
CA ASN A 822 8.96 21.63 -4.17
C ASN A 822 9.49 20.23 -4.49
N LEU A 823 10.09 19.61 -3.47
CA LEU A 823 10.60 18.26 -3.52
C LEU A 823 9.76 17.38 -2.59
N SER A 824 9.45 16.16 -2.99
CA SER A 824 8.89 15.15 -2.09
C SER A 824 9.50 13.79 -2.30
N LEU A 825 9.49 12.99 -1.22
CA LEU A 825 9.76 11.56 -1.28
C LEU A 825 8.43 10.84 -1.55
N HIS A 826 8.38 10.13 -2.64
CA HIS A 826 7.18 9.45 -3.09
C HIS A 826 7.45 7.94 -3.20
N LEU A 827 7.29 7.24 -2.08
CA LEU A 827 7.39 5.78 -2.01
C LEU A 827 6.07 5.16 -2.47
N LYS A 828 5.80 5.16 -3.77
CA LYS A 828 4.69 4.39 -4.36
C LYS A 828 5.25 3.17 -5.09
N PHE A 829 4.64 2.04 -4.81
CA PHE A 829 4.86 0.80 -5.56
C PHE A 829 4.28 0.88 -6.96
#